data_9275388c36eccda3f9af1d800126e3fa
#
_entry.id   9275388c36eccda3f9af1d800126e3fa
#
_cell.length_a   1.000
_cell.length_b   1.000
_cell.length_c   1.000
_cell.angle_alpha   90.00
_cell.angle_beta   90.00
_cell.angle_gamma   90.00
#
_symmetry.space_group_name_H-M   'P 1'
#
loop_
_entity.id
_entity.type
_entity.pdbx_description
1 polymer ?
#
loop_
_entity_poly.entity_id
_entity_poly.type
_entity_poly.pdbx_seq_one_letter_code
_entity_poly.pdbx_strand_id
1 'polypeptide(L)'
;SGKKVLISSETHKAIDNVFERLPKIAEIVPVRLIPSSNDKKKDNEYDPGKLVDNFYSNIASTMSRSINRYRNFEKNKEEFNEKYKTLAILKSKIDKSQATLDKSIEEIKEKESRAKIINDKISALKDKESESRIALDILNRTQRHIDKNSFQLDDDIDNEIIIELRKTIEAYIDSSIYLYEENSDLGTFVRNVFTLSNEQIIQELSIIDPSSNQTKRKIELNDLKHKRSLLEDESGDPLPGKEDEHKAVKDEIKRLINERNSSQSADNLDIKLNKIFNYSYLVSNISTIKDTLDNLKDQIREAKADAIAKLNPKITEVEKKSNEIKSEIAHLSLDIKEINNEIQNIYDKDDVKSMQNDKDKLESNISKFFKEFEIAEPYTDIDAALRIIKIKWDELETNFDKTAKENQEKIPMYEKISKYISSDDILEEDRKAFTKDLFESANVFGITCTSNDRFREGKIDSLSEFNLGDINLKSVGIDVVIIDEVSKSSFIDLLIPILYGKTVILVGDHRQLPPMYEFSKLRKDDFENLDEEKITPELNAKFTKMYEECFFKTLFEKIPEDYKIMLVQQYRCHEHIMNVFNHFYQGELKMGFNGQNNEKKHGATIISNGRTIIEPSEHVYFVDCKQNETHEEDSTSMFNMGEARVVAELVRKLNDFYKAHPEKERLSIGIISTYGDQAAKIKSELKARKVKHDAFLEPEKITVSTVDDFQGDEKDIIILSMVRNPEKPEKSNPGFILAYQRINVALSRARRLLIVVGNRKYLENKGVIDLPDVYGRKDKDQPRFRVYEEIIHTIEQYGKVIEDVDVLPEKEERING
;
A
#
# COMPACT_ATOMS: atom_id res chain seq x y z
N SER A 1 -5.54 -21.65 24.13
CA SER A 1 -4.69 -22.86 23.94
C SER A 1 -3.72 -23.11 25.10
N GLY A 2 -3.58 -22.20 26.05
CA GLY A 2 -2.66 -22.28 27.19
C GLY A 2 -1.18 -22.17 26.84
N LYS A 3 -0.85 -21.75 25.59
CA LYS A 3 0.53 -21.56 25.14
C LYS A 3 1.01 -20.14 25.45
N LYS A 4 2.30 -20.03 25.79
CA LYS A 4 2.99 -18.75 25.96
C LYS A 4 3.73 -18.38 24.70
N VAL A 5 3.54 -17.14 24.23
CA VAL A 5 4.07 -16.61 22.97
C VAL A 5 5.01 -15.44 23.25
N LEU A 6 6.20 -15.47 22.69
CA LEU A 6 7.12 -14.36 22.65
C LEU A 6 7.07 -13.71 21.25
N ILE A 7 6.78 -12.44 21.20
CA ILE A 7 6.84 -11.60 19.98
C ILE A 7 8.12 -10.78 20.05
N SER A 8 8.93 -10.88 19.03
CA SER A 8 10.18 -10.14 18.92
C SER A 8 10.28 -9.43 17.57
N SER A 9 11.00 -8.33 17.54
CA SER A 9 11.34 -7.60 16.31
C SER A 9 12.57 -6.72 16.55
N GLU A 10 13.20 -6.26 15.51
CA GLU A 10 14.32 -5.33 15.63
C GLU A 10 13.89 -3.97 16.22
N THR A 11 12.67 -3.52 15.95
CA THR A 11 12.20 -2.19 16.37
C THR A 11 11.09 -2.28 17.42
N HIS A 12 11.09 -1.34 18.37
CA HIS A 12 10.00 -1.18 19.34
C HIS A 12 8.66 -0.98 18.64
N LYS A 13 8.62 -0.16 17.58
CA LYS A 13 7.41 0.18 16.84
C LYS A 13 6.70 -1.03 16.22
N ALA A 14 7.45 -1.98 15.69
CA ALA A 14 6.88 -3.20 15.12
C ALA A 14 6.14 -4.01 16.19
N ILE A 15 6.73 -4.17 17.37
CA ILE A 15 6.09 -4.89 18.47
C ILE A 15 4.87 -4.13 18.99
N ASP A 16 4.99 -2.82 19.19
CA ASP A 16 3.90 -1.99 19.70
C ASP A 16 2.70 -2.03 18.75
N ASN A 17 2.91 -2.00 17.42
CA ASN A 17 1.85 -2.19 16.42
C ASN A 17 1.13 -3.55 16.53
N VAL A 18 1.83 -4.61 16.92
CA VAL A 18 1.21 -5.92 17.15
C VAL A 18 0.38 -5.87 18.44
N PHE A 19 0.91 -5.30 19.52
CA PHE A 19 0.24 -5.20 20.82
C PHE A 19 -1.04 -4.37 20.73
N GLU A 20 -1.05 -3.26 20.00
CA GLU A 20 -2.23 -2.43 19.77
C GLU A 20 -3.36 -3.18 19.03
N ARG A 21 -3.02 -4.20 18.25
CA ARG A 21 -3.97 -5.01 17.49
C ARG A 21 -4.39 -6.30 18.16
N LEU A 22 -3.81 -6.62 19.33
CA LEU A 22 -4.23 -7.80 20.10
C LEU A 22 -5.71 -7.67 20.49
N PRO A 23 -6.49 -8.76 20.41
CA PRO A 23 -7.85 -8.76 20.94
C PRO A 23 -7.86 -8.46 22.44
N LYS A 24 -8.69 -7.51 22.87
CA LYS A 24 -8.87 -7.18 24.31
C LYS A 24 -9.85 -8.16 24.95
N ILE A 25 -9.40 -9.40 25.18
CA ILE A 25 -10.16 -10.47 25.84
C ILE A 25 -9.37 -10.96 27.05
N ALA A 26 -10.08 -11.47 28.04
CA ALA A 26 -9.50 -11.87 29.33
C ALA A 26 -8.45 -12.98 29.23
N GLU A 27 -8.54 -13.80 28.17
CA GLU A 27 -7.62 -14.92 27.90
C GLU A 27 -6.27 -14.47 27.35
N ILE A 28 -6.10 -13.22 26.94
CA ILE A 28 -4.85 -12.65 26.44
C ILE A 28 -4.32 -11.66 27.48
N VAL A 29 -3.21 -12.04 28.10
CA VAL A 29 -2.50 -11.21 29.07
C VAL A 29 -1.15 -10.80 28.47
N PRO A 30 -1.07 -9.63 27.81
CA PRO A 30 0.14 -9.16 27.15
C PRO A 30 1.05 -8.41 28.11
N VAL A 31 2.37 -8.65 27.98
CA VAL A 31 3.42 -7.95 28.74
C VAL A 31 4.50 -7.46 27.77
N ARG A 32 4.72 -6.15 27.76
CA ARG A 32 5.73 -5.50 26.92
C ARG A 32 6.98 -5.16 27.72
N LEU A 33 8.07 -5.77 27.39
CA LEU A 33 9.35 -5.58 28.04
C LEU A 33 10.13 -4.45 27.31
N ILE A 34 10.34 -3.34 28.00
CA ILE A 34 11.10 -2.18 27.51
C ILE A 34 12.17 -1.85 28.54
N PRO A 35 13.45 -1.72 28.16
CA PRO A 35 14.52 -1.38 29.09
C PRO A 35 14.25 -0.10 29.88
N SER A 36 14.62 -0.08 31.16
CA SER A 36 14.37 1.05 32.06
C SER A 36 15.03 2.37 31.60
N SER A 37 16.10 2.28 30.81
CA SER A 37 16.82 3.42 30.23
C SER A 37 16.12 4.03 29.00
N ASN A 38 15.04 3.46 28.53
CA ASN A 38 14.35 3.93 27.33
C ASN A 38 13.15 4.83 27.72
N ASP A 39 13.13 6.07 27.24
CA ASP A 39 12.04 7.04 27.50
C ASP A 39 10.65 6.54 27.01
N LYS A 40 10.63 5.66 26.01
CA LYS A 40 9.39 5.04 25.50
C LYS A 40 8.68 4.16 26.54
N LYS A 41 9.35 3.74 27.60
CA LYS A 41 8.76 2.96 28.70
C LYS A 41 7.58 3.71 29.37
N LYS A 42 7.71 5.02 29.52
CA LYS A 42 6.74 5.84 30.28
C LYS A 42 5.32 5.82 29.69
N ASP A 43 5.17 5.59 28.37
CA ASP A 43 3.89 5.70 27.68
C ASP A 43 3.29 4.36 27.23
N ASN A 44 3.94 3.23 27.52
CA ASN A 44 3.43 1.92 27.09
C ASN A 44 2.47 1.34 28.12
N GLU A 45 1.22 1.07 27.71
CA GLU A 45 0.16 0.53 28.58
C GLU A 45 0.40 -0.93 29.02
N TYR A 46 1.23 -1.67 28.29
CA TYR A 46 1.58 -3.07 28.56
C TYR A 46 2.88 -3.23 29.36
N ASP A 47 3.49 -2.14 29.82
CA ASP A 47 4.63 -2.17 30.72
C ASP A 47 4.26 -2.88 32.03
N PRO A 48 5.07 -3.84 32.54
CA PRO A 48 4.76 -4.58 33.75
C PRO A 48 4.42 -3.70 34.96
N GLY A 49 5.17 -2.60 35.14
CA GLY A 49 4.91 -1.66 36.24
C GLY A 49 3.54 -1.00 36.13
N LYS A 50 3.18 -0.53 34.92
CA LYS A 50 1.85 0.05 34.67
C LYS A 50 0.72 -0.98 34.80
N LEU A 51 0.94 -2.21 34.36
CA LEU A 51 -0.04 -3.27 34.54
C LEU A 51 -0.31 -3.56 36.02
N VAL A 52 0.74 -3.58 36.82
CA VAL A 52 0.64 -3.75 38.27
C VAL A 52 -0.09 -2.55 38.91
N ASP A 53 0.28 -1.33 38.57
CA ASP A 53 -0.35 -0.10 39.06
C ASP A 53 -1.86 -0.05 38.68
N ASN A 54 -2.17 -0.39 37.43
CA ASN A 54 -3.56 -0.46 36.97
C ASN A 54 -4.36 -1.54 37.70
N PHE A 55 -3.77 -2.70 38.00
CA PHE A 55 -4.42 -3.74 38.76
C PHE A 55 -4.72 -3.29 40.18
N TYR A 56 -3.74 -2.71 40.86
CA TYR A 56 -3.95 -2.18 42.20
C TYR A 56 -5.02 -1.06 42.22
N SER A 57 -4.95 -0.15 41.23
CA SER A 57 -5.96 0.90 41.10
C SER A 57 -7.36 0.34 40.86
N ASN A 58 -7.49 -0.73 40.06
CA ASN A 58 -8.76 -1.41 39.81
C ASN A 58 -9.28 -2.10 41.05
N ILE A 59 -8.43 -2.77 41.83
CA ILE A 59 -8.81 -3.38 43.14
C ILE A 59 -9.26 -2.30 44.07
N ALA A 60 -8.47 -1.23 44.24
CA ALA A 60 -8.83 -0.11 45.14
C ALA A 60 -10.16 0.53 44.72
N SER A 61 -10.38 0.76 43.44
CA SER A 61 -11.64 1.32 42.92
C SER A 61 -12.82 0.38 43.13
N THR A 62 -12.60 -0.94 43.00
CA THR A 62 -13.63 -1.95 43.21
C THR A 62 -13.99 -2.08 44.70
N MET A 63 -12.98 -2.07 45.57
CA MET A 63 -13.20 -2.05 47.03
C MET A 63 -13.91 -0.78 47.48
N SER A 64 -13.46 0.39 46.99
CA SER A 64 -14.10 1.66 47.24
C SER A 64 -15.55 1.71 46.78
N ARG A 65 -15.85 1.14 45.60
CA ARG A 65 -17.26 0.99 45.12
C ARG A 65 -18.06 0.10 46.03
N SER A 66 -17.50 -1.01 46.48
CA SER A 66 -18.16 -1.93 47.41
C SER A 66 -18.45 -1.27 48.78
N ILE A 67 -17.49 -0.51 49.31
CA ILE A 67 -17.64 0.28 50.55
C ILE A 67 -18.72 1.33 50.39
N ASN A 68 -18.67 2.11 49.32
CA ASN A 68 -19.64 3.15 49.01
C ASN A 68 -21.03 2.56 48.78
N ARG A 69 -21.14 1.40 48.16
CA ARG A 69 -22.39 0.66 47.95
C ARG A 69 -23.01 0.25 49.28
N TYR A 70 -22.18 -0.26 50.19
CA TYR A 70 -22.63 -0.62 51.54
C TYR A 70 -23.06 0.62 52.33
N ARG A 71 -22.29 1.69 52.33
CA ARG A 71 -22.58 2.94 53.08
C ARG A 71 -23.80 3.70 52.54
N ASN A 72 -24.01 3.63 51.22
CA ASN A 72 -25.10 4.34 50.57
C ASN A 72 -26.40 3.52 50.45
N PHE A 73 -26.44 2.27 50.93
CA PHE A 73 -27.61 1.41 50.74
C PHE A 73 -28.89 2.00 51.36
N GLU A 74 -28.81 2.45 52.60
CA GLU A 74 -29.97 3.09 53.28
C GLU A 74 -30.41 4.35 52.51
N LYS A 75 -29.48 5.15 52.08
CA LYS A 75 -29.70 6.36 51.26
C LYS A 75 -30.29 6.03 49.90
N ASN A 76 -29.86 4.95 49.32
CA ASN A 76 -30.33 4.49 48.01
C ASN A 76 -31.71 3.83 48.07
N LYS A 77 -32.18 3.42 49.22
CA LYS A 77 -33.49 2.81 49.41
C LYS A 77 -34.65 3.80 49.13
N GLU A 78 -34.53 5.03 49.58
CA GLU A 78 -35.49 6.08 49.23
C GLU A 78 -35.42 6.41 47.72
N GLU A 79 -34.23 6.54 47.19
CA GLU A 79 -34.00 6.84 45.77
C GLU A 79 -34.53 5.71 44.86
N PHE A 80 -34.33 4.45 45.23
CA PHE A 80 -34.89 3.31 44.53
C PHE A 80 -36.41 3.36 44.51
N ASN A 81 -37.03 3.57 45.65
CA ASN A 81 -38.47 3.62 45.74
C ASN A 81 -39.07 4.76 44.91
N GLU A 82 -38.41 5.92 44.86
CA GLU A 82 -38.83 7.02 44.00
C GLU A 82 -38.65 6.70 42.51
N LYS A 83 -37.49 6.13 42.12
CA LYS A 83 -37.24 5.69 40.75
C LYS A 83 -38.24 4.61 40.32
N TYR A 84 -38.49 3.62 41.14
CA TYR A 84 -39.49 2.58 40.87
C TYR A 84 -40.92 3.15 40.75
N LYS A 85 -41.32 4.08 41.62
CA LYS A 85 -42.61 4.78 41.50
C LYS A 85 -42.71 5.55 40.18
N THR A 86 -41.66 6.21 39.79
CA THR A 86 -41.59 6.93 38.51
C THR A 86 -41.76 6.00 37.31
N LEU A 87 -41.09 4.82 37.31
CA LEU A 87 -41.27 3.78 36.30
C LEU A 87 -42.72 3.25 36.28
N ALA A 88 -43.33 3.00 37.46
CA ALA A 88 -44.71 2.53 37.59
C ALA A 88 -45.73 3.58 37.08
N ILE A 89 -45.48 4.87 37.30
CA ILE A 89 -46.31 5.97 36.80
C ILE A 89 -46.22 6.07 35.28
N LEU A 90 -45.01 5.99 34.73
CA LEU A 90 -44.80 6.00 33.30
C LEU A 90 -45.46 4.79 32.64
N LYS A 91 -45.35 3.60 33.23
CA LYS A 91 -46.02 2.39 32.77
C LYS A 91 -47.55 2.56 32.76
N SER A 92 -48.12 3.09 33.86
CA SER A 92 -49.57 3.36 33.96
C SER A 92 -50.09 4.34 32.91
N LYS A 93 -49.27 5.32 32.50
CA LYS A 93 -49.61 6.22 31.39
C LYS A 93 -49.62 5.48 30.05
N ILE A 94 -48.64 4.64 29.81
CA ILE A 94 -48.51 3.84 28.59
C ILE A 94 -49.67 2.85 28.48
N ASP A 95 -50.04 2.15 29.58
CA ASP A 95 -51.13 1.17 29.61
C ASP A 95 -52.48 1.79 29.22
N LYS A 96 -52.74 3.04 29.64
CA LYS A 96 -54.00 3.75 29.33
C LYS A 96 -54.16 4.07 27.83
N SER A 97 -53.08 4.15 27.11
CA SER A 97 -53.05 4.51 25.68
C SER A 97 -52.47 3.42 24.82
N GLN A 98 -52.23 2.23 25.40
CA GLN A 98 -51.51 1.13 24.74
C GLN A 98 -52.12 0.69 23.42
N ALA A 99 -53.48 0.60 23.36
CA ALA A 99 -54.17 0.17 22.15
C ALA A 99 -53.93 1.13 20.93
N THR A 100 -53.78 2.44 21.19
CA THR A 100 -53.51 3.44 20.17
C THR A 100 -52.04 3.38 19.78
N LEU A 101 -51.16 3.21 20.76
CA LEU A 101 -49.72 3.09 20.53
C LEU A 101 -49.40 1.81 19.76
N ASP A 102 -50.01 0.66 20.15
CA ASP A 102 -49.78 -0.62 19.47
C ASP A 102 -50.20 -0.57 18.02
N LYS A 103 -51.37 0.03 17.71
CA LYS A 103 -51.84 0.23 16.34
C LYS A 103 -50.85 1.08 15.55
N SER A 104 -50.38 2.19 16.11
CA SER A 104 -49.41 3.07 15.43
C SER A 104 -48.04 2.41 15.25
N ILE A 105 -47.60 1.62 16.24
CA ILE A 105 -46.35 0.81 16.16
C ILE A 105 -46.49 -0.26 15.10
N GLU A 106 -47.65 -0.92 14.97
CA GLU A 106 -47.89 -1.93 13.95
C GLU A 106 -47.91 -1.33 12.56
N GLU A 107 -48.53 -0.17 12.37
CA GLU A 107 -48.47 0.59 11.13
C GLU A 107 -47.03 1.01 10.76
N ILE A 108 -46.24 1.45 11.73
CA ILE A 108 -44.83 1.81 11.53
C ILE A 108 -44.04 0.58 11.13
N LYS A 109 -44.17 -0.55 11.85
CA LYS A 109 -43.49 -1.81 11.56
C LYS A 109 -43.81 -2.33 10.14
N GLU A 110 -45.07 -2.24 9.73
CA GLU A 110 -45.48 -2.62 8.39
C GLU A 110 -44.76 -1.76 7.32
N LYS A 111 -44.72 -0.43 7.54
CA LYS A 111 -44.05 0.49 6.66
C LYS A 111 -42.54 0.32 6.65
N GLU A 112 -41.92 0.10 7.82
CA GLU A 112 -40.48 -0.22 7.94
C GLU A 112 -40.15 -1.53 7.22
N SER A 113 -41.01 -2.55 7.32
CA SER A 113 -40.84 -3.80 6.58
C SER A 113 -40.89 -3.59 5.07
N ARG A 114 -41.85 -2.77 4.60
CA ARG A 114 -41.90 -2.38 3.18
C ARG A 114 -40.67 -1.61 2.75
N ALA A 115 -40.22 -0.63 3.53
CA ALA A 115 -39.01 0.14 3.27
C ALA A 115 -37.77 -0.77 3.22
N LYS A 116 -37.69 -1.75 4.12
CA LYS A 116 -36.61 -2.74 4.10
C LYS A 116 -36.59 -3.56 2.80
N ILE A 117 -37.73 -4.08 2.38
CA ILE A 117 -37.84 -4.84 1.13
C ILE A 117 -37.40 -3.99 -0.08
N ILE A 118 -37.81 -2.70 -0.11
CA ILE A 118 -37.40 -1.79 -1.17
C ILE A 118 -35.89 -1.50 -1.10
N ASN A 119 -35.33 -1.30 0.10
CA ASN A 119 -33.88 -1.11 0.28
C ASN A 119 -33.08 -2.34 -0.16
N ASP A 120 -33.55 -3.54 0.15
CA ASP A 120 -32.92 -4.78 -0.30
C ASP A 120 -32.96 -4.88 -1.85
N LYS A 121 -34.08 -4.46 -2.46
CA LYS A 121 -34.20 -4.36 -3.92
C LYS A 121 -33.23 -3.31 -4.51
N ILE A 122 -33.13 -2.14 -3.89
CA ILE A 122 -32.17 -1.10 -4.29
C ILE A 122 -30.73 -1.62 -4.19
N SER A 123 -30.40 -2.35 -3.12
CA SER A 123 -29.08 -2.97 -2.97
C SER A 123 -28.77 -3.93 -4.10
N ALA A 124 -29.70 -4.85 -4.41
CA ALA A 124 -29.56 -5.80 -5.49
C ALA A 124 -29.45 -5.11 -6.89
N LEU A 125 -30.15 -3.98 -7.07
CA LEU A 125 -30.05 -3.20 -8.29
C LEU A 125 -28.72 -2.46 -8.39
N LYS A 126 -28.18 -1.96 -7.26
CA LYS A 126 -26.84 -1.34 -7.22
C LYS A 126 -25.75 -2.34 -7.56
N ASP A 127 -25.88 -3.59 -7.11
CA ASP A 127 -24.94 -4.65 -7.49
C ASP A 127 -24.98 -4.90 -9.00
N LYS A 128 -26.20 -4.97 -9.60
CA LYS A 128 -26.37 -5.10 -11.06
C LYS A 128 -25.88 -3.87 -11.83
N GLU A 129 -26.03 -2.66 -11.27
CA GLU A 129 -25.46 -1.44 -11.85
C GLU A 129 -23.94 -1.52 -11.86
N SER A 130 -23.35 -2.00 -10.74
CA SER A 130 -21.91 -2.22 -10.63
C SER A 130 -21.41 -3.24 -11.66
N GLU A 131 -22.11 -4.37 -11.82
CA GLU A 131 -21.79 -5.36 -12.85
C GLU A 131 -21.87 -4.76 -14.27
N SER A 132 -22.93 -3.99 -14.54
CA SER A 132 -23.08 -3.29 -15.83
C SER A 132 -21.98 -2.27 -16.08
N ARG A 133 -21.52 -1.58 -15.01
CA ARG A 133 -20.42 -0.63 -15.09
C ARG A 133 -19.07 -1.33 -15.36
N ILE A 134 -18.84 -2.47 -14.71
CA ILE A 134 -17.66 -3.31 -14.98
C ILE A 134 -17.69 -3.81 -16.42
N ALA A 135 -18.84 -4.33 -16.88
CA ALA A 135 -19.00 -4.77 -18.26
C ALA A 135 -18.75 -3.63 -19.27
N LEU A 136 -19.24 -2.42 -18.99
CA LEU A 136 -19.01 -1.25 -19.83
C LEU A 136 -17.52 -0.84 -19.85
N ASP A 137 -16.86 -0.91 -18.70
CA ASP A 137 -15.43 -0.63 -18.62
C ASP A 137 -14.61 -1.64 -19.44
N ILE A 138 -14.93 -2.94 -19.34
CA ILE A 138 -14.31 -3.99 -20.15
C ILE A 138 -14.50 -3.69 -21.66
N LEU A 139 -15.70 -3.36 -22.09
CA LEU A 139 -15.98 -3.06 -23.48
C LEU A 139 -15.25 -1.79 -23.96
N ASN A 140 -15.21 -0.75 -23.15
CA ASN A 140 -14.48 0.48 -23.45
C ASN A 140 -12.95 0.28 -23.47
N ARG A 141 -12.42 -0.60 -22.62
CA ARG A 141 -11.02 -1.01 -22.68
C ARG A 141 -10.74 -1.82 -23.93
N THR A 142 -11.63 -2.74 -24.29
CA THR A 142 -11.53 -3.48 -25.54
C THR A 142 -11.43 -2.55 -26.74
N GLN A 143 -12.28 -1.52 -26.78
CA GLN A 143 -12.23 -0.51 -27.84
C GLN A 143 -10.87 0.19 -27.89
N ARG A 144 -10.34 0.61 -26.73
CA ARG A 144 -9.00 1.24 -26.65
C ARG A 144 -7.89 0.28 -27.07
N HIS A 145 -8.02 -1.02 -26.76
CA HIS A 145 -7.07 -2.04 -27.22
C HIS A 145 -7.09 -2.19 -28.74
N ILE A 146 -8.27 -2.23 -29.37
CA ILE A 146 -8.42 -2.23 -30.82
C ILE A 146 -7.79 -0.97 -31.43
N ASP A 147 -8.07 0.21 -30.86
CA ASP A 147 -7.54 1.49 -31.32
C ASP A 147 -6.00 1.56 -31.22
N LYS A 148 -5.43 1.05 -30.12
CA LYS A 148 -3.99 1.02 -29.86
C LYS A 148 -3.26 -0.16 -30.52
N ASN A 149 -3.94 -1.00 -31.29
CA ASN A 149 -3.40 -2.23 -31.87
C ASN A 149 -2.84 -3.23 -30.84
N SER A 150 -3.42 -3.31 -29.66
CA SER A 150 -3.09 -4.32 -28.66
C SER A 150 -3.98 -5.54 -28.83
N PHE A 151 -3.36 -6.70 -29.02
CA PHE A 151 -4.08 -7.97 -29.22
C PHE A 151 -3.70 -9.00 -28.15
N GLN A 152 -3.18 -8.54 -27.02
CA GLN A 152 -2.95 -9.39 -25.86
C GLN A 152 -4.27 -9.67 -25.17
N LEU A 153 -4.45 -10.91 -24.72
CA LEU A 153 -5.62 -11.31 -23.93
C LEU A 153 -5.41 -10.82 -22.50
N ASP A 154 -6.44 -10.19 -21.95
CA ASP A 154 -6.46 -9.67 -20.58
C ASP A 154 -7.87 -9.88 -20.02
N ASP A 155 -7.99 -10.12 -18.71
CA ASP A 155 -9.28 -10.31 -18.05
C ASP A 155 -10.13 -9.01 -18.05
N ASP A 156 -9.48 -7.87 -18.28
CA ASP A 156 -10.13 -6.55 -18.32
C ASP A 156 -10.68 -6.14 -19.69
N ILE A 157 -10.73 -7.03 -20.66
CA ILE A 157 -11.23 -6.76 -22.02
C ILE A 157 -12.16 -7.88 -22.53
N ASP A 158 -12.94 -7.60 -23.56
CA ASP A 158 -13.74 -8.63 -24.27
C ASP A 158 -12.81 -9.49 -25.14
N ASN A 159 -12.32 -10.57 -24.56
CA ASN A 159 -11.36 -11.47 -25.21
C ASN A 159 -11.94 -12.13 -26.47
N GLU A 160 -13.25 -12.34 -26.58
CA GLU A 160 -13.84 -12.94 -27.76
C GLU A 160 -13.67 -12.07 -29.00
N ILE A 161 -13.92 -10.78 -28.86
CA ILE A 161 -13.72 -9.81 -29.95
C ILE A 161 -12.24 -9.69 -30.31
N ILE A 162 -11.36 -9.68 -29.32
CA ILE A 162 -9.91 -9.60 -29.56
C ILE A 162 -9.38 -10.88 -30.24
N ILE A 163 -9.85 -12.06 -29.83
CA ILE A 163 -9.48 -13.33 -30.44
C ILE A 163 -9.96 -13.39 -31.88
N GLU A 164 -11.22 -12.97 -32.16
CA GLU A 164 -11.76 -12.94 -33.51
C GLU A 164 -11.00 -11.97 -34.42
N LEU A 165 -10.75 -10.75 -33.93
CA LEU A 165 -9.95 -9.75 -34.61
C LEU A 165 -8.54 -10.28 -34.91
N ARG A 166 -7.88 -10.88 -33.91
CA ARG A 166 -6.54 -11.45 -34.05
C ARG A 166 -6.51 -12.54 -35.11
N LYS A 167 -7.46 -13.51 -35.08
CA LYS A 167 -7.56 -14.57 -36.08
C LYS A 167 -7.74 -14.01 -37.50
N THR A 168 -8.58 -12.99 -37.66
CA THR A 168 -8.83 -12.34 -38.94
C THR A 168 -7.55 -11.65 -39.46
N ILE A 169 -6.84 -10.95 -38.59
CA ILE A 169 -5.56 -10.30 -38.93
C ILE A 169 -4.50 -11.35 -39.25
N GLU A 170 -4.40 -12.43 -38.43
CA GLU A 170 -3.48 -13.55 -38.71
C GLU A 170 -3.75 -14.17 -40.11
N ALA A 171 -5.03 -14.37 -40.49
CA ALA A 171 -5.40 -14.86 -41.80
C ALA A 171 -5.00 -13.92 -42.93
N TYR A 172 -5.13 -12.60 -42.75
CA TYR A 172 -4.65 -11.63 -43.74
C TYR A 172 -3.12 -11.64 -43.88
N ILE A 173 -2.43 -11.78 -42.74
CA ILE A 173 -0.98 -11.88 -42.70
C ILE A 173 -0.52 -13.17 -43.42
N ASP A 174 -1.10 -14.30 -43.07
CA ASP A 174 -0.74 -15.60 -43.68
C ASP A 174 -1.03 -15.59 -45.18
N SER A 175 -2.16 -15.00 -45.63
CA SER A 175 -2.45 -14.85 -47.05
C SER A 175 -1.46 -13.93 -47.76
N SER A 176 -0.99 -12.87 -47.09
CA SER A 176 0.02 -11.96 -47.62
C SER A 176 1.42 -12.61 -47.70
N ILE A 177 1.72 -13.49 -46.70
CA ILE A 177 3.01 -14.23 -46.67
C ILE A 177 3.02 -15.28 -47.80
N TYR A 178 1.88 -15.92 -48.11
CA TYR A 178 1.80 -16.92 -49.20
C TYR A 178 2.18 -16.37 -50.55
N LEU A 179 2.06 -15.07 -50.79
CA LEU A 179 2.52 -14.38 -51.98
C LEU A 179 4.07 -14.28 -52.12
N TYR A 180 4.80 -14.67 -51.05
CA TYR A 180 6.28 -14.52 -50.95
C TYR A 180 6.91 -15.83 -50.43
N GLU A 181 6.52 -16.98 -50.93
CA GLU A 181 6.95 -18.31 -50.47
C GLU A 181 8.47 -18.54 -50.38
N GLU A 182 9.26 -17.72 -51.02
CA GLU A 182 10.72 -17.87 -51.02
C GLU A 182 11.45 -16.91 -50.04
N ASN A 183 10.76 -16.07 -49.26
CA ASN A 183 11.41 -15.04 -48.47
C ASN A 183 11.05 -15.04 -47.00
N SER A 184 11.90 -15.73 -46.21
CA SER A 184 11.71 -15.87 -44.74
C SER A 184 11.66 -14.54 -43.98
N ASP A 185 12.26 -13.48 -44.51
CA ASP A 185 12.45 -12.21 -43.80
C ASP A 185 11.17 -11.36 -43.77
N LEU A 186 10.47 -11.24 -44.90
CA LEU A 186 9.17 -10.52 -44.94
C LEU A 186 8.09 -11.26 -44.13
N GLY A 187 8.02 -12.58 -44.25
CA GLY A 187 7.13 -13.41 -43.49
C GLY A 187 7.40 -13.28 -41.97
N THR A 188 8.64 -13.21 -41.56
CA THR A 188 9.05 -13.01 -40.16
C THR A 188 8.71 -11.61 -39.68
N PHE A 189 8.87 -10.57 -40.49
CA PHE A 189 8.44 -9.22 -40.14
C PHE A 189 6.94 -9.12 -39.93
N VAL A 190 6.16 -9.61 -40.89
CA VAL A 190 4.71 -9.55 -40.84
C VAL A 190 4.18 -10.33 -39.60
N ARG A 191 4.78 -11.47 -39.22
CA ARG A 191 4.45 -12.20 -38.00
C ARG A 191 4.85 -11.44 -36.74
N ASN A 192 6.00 -10.78 -36.74
CA ASN A 192 6.47 -10.02 -35.59
C ASN A 192 5.62 -8.77 -35.30
N VAL A 193 4.86 -8.27 -36.28
CA VAL A 193 3.89 -7.19 -36.06
C VAL A 193 2.90 -7.54 -34.93
N PHE A 194 2.56 -8.82 -34.73
CA PHE A 194 1.70 -9.24 -33.62
C PHE A 194 2.35 -9.25 -32.25
N THR A 195 3.67 -9.25 -32.19
CA THR A 195 4.40 -9.21 -30.89
C THR A 195 4.76 -7.80 -30.44
N LEU A 196 4.44 -6.80 -31.25
CA LEU A 196 4.74 -5.41 -31.00
C LEU A 196 3.55 -4.70 -30.33
N SER A 197 3.82 -3.69 -29.51
CA SER A 197 2.76 -2.84 -28.97
C SER A 197 2.08 -2.03 -30.08
N ASN A 198 0.86 -1.55 -29.86
CA ASN A 198 0.08 -0.79 -30.82
C ASN A 198 0.82 0.43 -31.40
N GLU A 199 1.55 1.15 -30.55
CA GLU A 199 2.34 2.30 -30.97
C GLU A 199 3.53 1.87 -31.84
N GLN A 200 4.14 0.74 -31.49
CA GLN A 200 5.22 0.16 -32.28
C GLN A 200 4.74 -0.34 -33.63
N ILE A 201 3.54 -0.96 -33.70
CA ILE A 201 2.95 -1.41 -34.99
C ILE A 201 2.67 -0.21 -35.89
N ILE A 202 2.02 0.83 -35.36
CA ILE A 202 1.72 2.04 -36.13
C ILE A 202 3.01 2.73 -36.55
N GLN A 203 3.99 2.79 -35.67
CA GLN A 203 5.27 3.40 -35.93
C GLN A 203 6.07 2.60 -36.98
N GLU A 204 6.12 1.28 -36.88
CA GLU A 204 6.82 0.44 -37.83
C GLU A 204 6.10 0.38 -39.19
N LEU A 205 4.78 0.33 -39.25
CA LEU A 205 4.00 0.42 -40.50
C LEU A 205 4.13 1.80 -41.16
N SER A 206 4.14 2.89 -40.37
CA SER A 206 4.33 4.24 -40.91
C SER A 206 5.75 4.53 -41.40
N ILE A 207 6.71 3.80 -40.87
CA ILE A 207 8.13 3.91 -41.21
C ILE A 207 8.47 3.13 -42.49
N ILE A 208 7.76 2.01 -42.72
CA ILE A 208 7.89 1.20 -43.95
C ILE A 208 7.09 1.86 -45.09
N ASP A 209 6.27 2.87 -44.82
CA ASP A 209 5.62 3.66 -45.87
C ASP A 209 6.66 4.47 -46.67
N PRO A 210 6.94 4.09 -47.95
CA PRO A 210 7.92 4.81 -48.76
C PRO A 210 7.48 6.24 -49.11
N SER A 211 6.25 6.65 -48.77
CA SER A 211 5.81 8.01 -48.96
C SER A 211 6.35 8.95 -47.85
N SER A 212 6.81 8.41 -46.73
CA SER A 212 7.50 9.21 -45.72
C SER A 212 8.87 9.65 -46.23
N ASN A 213 9.20 10.95 -46.02
CA ASN A 213 10.49 11.50 -46.49
C ASN A 213 11.72 10.76 -45.90
N GLN A 214 11.58 10.17 -44.72
CA GLN A 214 12.64 9.39 -44.09
C GLN A 214 12.83 8.01 -44.71
N THR A 215 11.72 7.33 -45.03
CA THR A 215 11.78 6.02 -45.70
C THR A 215 12.27 6.14 -47.12
N LYS A 216 11.85 7.17 -47.87
CA LYS A 216 12.38 7.46 -49.19
C LYS A 216 13.91 7.64 -49.19
N ARG A 217 14.41 8.47 -48.25
CA ARG A 217 15.87 8.72 -48.13
C ARG A 217 16.67 7.48 -47.75
N LYS A 218 16.08 6.57 -46.95
CA LYS A 218 16.72 5.30 -46.61
C LYS A 218 16.75 4.33 -47.77
N ILE A 219 15.70 4.25 -48.52
CA ILE A 219 15.60 3.44 -49.73
C ILE A 219 16.61 3.95 -50.75
N GLU A 220 16.68 5.28 -50.99
CA GLU A 220 17.64 5.91 -51.88
C GLU A 220 19.10 5.64 -51.44
N LEU A 221 19.38 5.73 -50.12
CA LEU A 221 20.72 5.43 -49.61
C LEU A 221 21.11 3.97 -49.82
N ASN A 222 20.18 3.07 -49.76
CA ASN A 222 20.42 1.65 -49.90
C ASN A 222 20.58 1.26 -51.39
N ASP A 223 19.79 1.84 -52.26
CA ASP A 223 19.95 1.71 -53.70
C ASP A 223 21.31 2.19 -54.13
N LEU A 224 21.76 3.31 -53.63
CA LEU A 224 23.08 3.85 -53.92
C LEU A 224 24.22 2.99 -53.36
N LYS A 225 24.07 2.41 -52.19
CA LYS A 225 25.04 1.45 -51.62
C LYS A 225 25.11 0.18 -52.41
N HIS A 226 23.98 -0.36 -52.90
CA HIS A 226 23.94 -1.50 -53.80
C HIS A 226 24.54 -1.16 -55.15
N LYS A 227 24.18 -0.02 -55.70
CA LYS A 227 24.78 0.48 -56.96
C LYS A 227 26.28 0.67 -56.81
N ARG A 228 26.77 1.12 -55.67
CA ARG A 228 28.19 1.21 -55.36
C ARG A 228 28.87 -0.16 -55.34
N SER A 229 28.29 -1.17 -54.70
CA SER A 229 28.84 -2.53 -54.63
C SER A 229 28.91 -3.24 -56.00
N LEU A 230 28.08 -2.83 -56.96
CA LEU A 230 28.15 -3.31 -58.36
C LEU A 230 29.24 -2.64 -59.17
N LEU A 231 29.84 -1.57 -58.66
CA LEU A 231 30.91 -0.80 -59.27
C LEU A 231 32.30 -1.05 -58.65
N GLU A 232 32.33 -1.92 -57.59
CA GLU A 232 33.56 -2.29 -56.86
C GLU A 232 33.96 -3.74 -57.14
N ASP A 233 35.27 -4.02 -57.08
CA ASP A 233 35.80 -5.38 -57.06
C ASP A 233 35.78 -6.00 -55.65
N GLU A 234 36.30 -7.21 -55.46
CA GLU A 234 36.35 -7.91 -54.17
C GLU A 234 37.18 -7.16 -53.10
N SER A 235 38.01 -6.21 -53.43
CA SER A 235 38.82 -5.37 -52.56
C SER A 235 38.12 -4.04 -52.23
N GLY A 236 37.00 -3.73 -52.88
CA GLY A 236 36.25 -2.49 -52.68
C GLY A 236 36.77 -1.32 -53.52
N ASP A 237 37.61 -1.60 -54.52
CA ASP A 237 38.15 -0.61 -55.48
C ASP A 237 37.25 -0.54 -56.74
N PRO A 238 37.17 0.64 -57.42
CA PRO A 238 36.29 0.80 -58.56
C PRO A 238 36.77 -0.09 -59.74
N LEU A 239 35.81 -0.76 -60.39
CA LEU A 239 36.04 -1.55 -61.52
C LEU A 239 36.66 -0.69 -62.63
N PRO A 240 37.60 -1.23 -63.45
CA PRO A 240 38.28 -0.48 -64.52
C PRO A 240 37.29 0.21 -65.47
N GLY A 241 37.46 1.52 -65.67
CA GLY A 241 36.60 2.38 -66.48
C GLY A 241 35.31 2.86 -65.80
N LYS A 242 35.13 2.60 -64.50
CA LYS A 242 33.97 2.99 -63.72
C LYS A 242 34.31 3.98 -62.57
N GLU A 243 35.48 4.54 -62.51
CA GLU A 243 36.01 5.37 -61.45
C GLU A 243 35.18 6.63 -61.22
N ASP A 244 34.73 7.30 -62.27
CA ASP A 244 33.90 8.51 -62.18
C ASP A 244 32.47 8.19 -61.70
N GLU A 245 31.93 7.08 -62.20
CA GLU A 245 30.58 6.62 -61.76
C GLU A 245 30.58 6.16 -60.30
N HIS A 246 31.63 5.45 -59.88
CA HIS A 246 31.82 5.04 -58.48
C HIS A 246 32.00 6.25 -57.57
N LYS A 247 32.79 7.24 -57.99
CA LYS A 247 32.98 8.48 -57.22
C LYS A 247 31.69 9.26 -57.05
N ALA A 248 30.91 9.42 -58.12
CA ALA A 248 29.63 10.13 -58.07
C ALA A 248 28.63 9.43 -57.10
N VAL A 249 28.55 8.09 -57.11
CA VAL A 249 27.71 7.32 -56.17
C VAL A 249 28.22 7.46 -54.74
N LYS A 250 29.53 7.48 -54.52
CA LYS A 250 30.14 7.65 -53.18
C LYS A 250 29.93 9.03 -52.60
N ASP A 251 29.98 10.07 -53.40
CA ASP A 251 29.72 11.46 -52.97
C ASP A 251 28.24 11.67 -52.64
N GLU A 252 27.31 11.05 -53.39
CA GLU A 252 25.88 11.10 -53.12
C GLU A 252 25.52 10.31 -51.86
N ILE A 253 26.13 9.15 -51.63
CA ILE A 253 26.00 8.40 -50.34
C ILE A 253 26.46 9.28 -49.18
N LYS A 254 27.60 9.99 -49.33
CA LYS A 254 28.09 10.89 -48.26
C LYS A 254 27.14 12.04 -47.97
N ARG A 255 26.53 12.61 -49.01
CA ARG A 255 25.53 13.67 -48.90
C ARG A 255 24.33 13.20 -48.07
N LEU A 256 23.73 12.06 -48.42
CA LEU A 256 22.58 11.50 -47.74
C LEU A 256 22.89 11.07 -46.31
N ILE A 257 24.11 10.60 -46.01
CA ILE A 257 24.54 10.27 -44.65
C ILE A 257 24.67 11.54 -43.78
N ASN A 258 25.22 12.62 -44.35
CA ASN A 258 25.36 13.89 -43.64
C ASN A 258 23.98 14.53 -43.35
N GLU A 259 23.02 14.44 -44.26
CA GLU A 259 21.64 14.89 -44.07
C GLU A 259 20.90 14.02 -43.03
N ARG A 260 21.29 12.74 -42.92
CA ARG A 260 20.75 11.80 -41.91
C ARG A 260 21.24 12.13 -40.50
N ASN A 261 22.51 12.46 -40.33
CA ASN A 261 23.13 12.72 -39.03
C ASN A 261 22.63 14.03 -38.35
N SER A 262 21.92 14.87 -39.09
CA SER A 262 21.29 16.07 -38.58
C SER A 262 19.90 15.85 -37.94
N SER A 263 19.36 14.64 -38.00
CA SER A 263 18.06 14.30 -37.38
C SER A 263 18.21 13.13 -36.38
N GLN A 264 18.14 13.44 -35.08
CA GLN A 264 18.42 12.54 -33.97
C GLN A 264 17.43 11.34 -33.77
N SER A 265 16.52 11.09 -34.71
CA SER A 265 15.53 9.99 -34.57
C SER A 265 15.80 8.75 -35.42
N ALA A 266 16.91 8.74 -36.16
CA ALA A 266 17.19 7.72 -37.18
C ALA A 266 17.88 6.43 -36.69
N ASP A 267 18.59 6.46 -35.58
CA ASP A 267 19.49 5.36 -35.18
C ASP A 267 18.80 4.05 -34.76
N ASN A 268 17.59 4.13 -34.21
CA ASN A 268 16.88 2.91 -33.77
C ASN A 268 16.24 2.12 -34.93
N LEU A 269 16.00 2.77 -36.02
CA LEU A 269 15.31 2.20 -37.17
C LEU A 269 16.22 1.38 -38.04
N ASP A 270 17.48 1.86 -38.28
CA ASP A 270 18.45 1.13 -39.09
C ASP A 270 18.84 -0.22 -38.49
N ILE A 271 18.88 -0.29 -37.14
CA ILE A 271 19.16 -1.53 -36.42
C ILE A 271 18.02 -2.53 -36.60
N LYS A 272 16.77 -2.06 -36.58
CA LYS A 272 15.59 -2.91 -36.75
C LYS A 272 15.37 -3.37 -38.18
N LEU A 273 15.51 -2.47 -39.16
CA LEU A 273 15.37 -2.83 -40.55
C LEU A 273 16.51 -3.76 -41.05
N ASN A 274 17.73 -3.57 -40.59
CA ASN A 274 18.85 -4.48 -40.89
C ASN A 274 18.71 -5.86 -40.25
N LYS A 275 17.90 -6.00 -39.18
CA LYS A 275 17.58 -7.30 -38.57
C LYS A 275 16.42 -8.00 -39.24
N ILE A 276 15.51 -7.28 -39.88
CA ILE A 276 14.23 -7.79 -40.38
C ILE A 276 14.31 -8.13 -41.88
N PHE A 277 15.08 -7.38 -42.67
CA PHE A 277 15.16 -7.56 -44.10
C PHE A 277 16.59 -7.74 -44.62
N ASN A 278 16.77 -8.70 -45.53
CA ASN A 278 18.01 -8.72 -46.33
C ASN A 278 18.01 -7.52 -47.28
N TYR A 279 19.04 -6.68 -47.17
CA TYR A 279 19.13 -5.37 -47.81
C TYR A 279 19.02 -5.44 -49.36
N SER A 280 19.56 -6.49 -49.97
CA SER A 280 19.51 -6.70 -51.44
C SER A 280 18.07 -7.01 -51.91
N TYR A 281 17.26 -7.65 -51.08
CA TYR A 281 15.88 -7.96 -51.42
C TYR A 281 14.97 -6.73 -51.33
N LEU A 282 15.18 -5.89 -50.31
CA LEU A 282 14.47 -4.62 -50.17
C LEU A 282 14.64 -3.73 -51.40
N VAL A 283 15.86 -3.59 -51.88
CA VAL A 283 16.19 -2.73 -53.02
C VAL A 283 15.56 -3.24 -54.32
N SER A 284 15.52 -4.57 -54.55
CA SER A 284 14.98 -5.16 -55.78
C SER A 284 13.45 -5.25 -55.82
N ASN A 285 12.77 -5.23 -54.67
CA ASN A 285 11.33 -5.47 -54.61
C ASN A 285 10.55 -4.38 -53.83
N ILE A 286 11.10 -3.19 -53.69
CA ILE A 286 10.51 -2.08 -52.92
C ILE A 286 9.04 -1.80 -53.28
N SER A 287 8.71 -1.74 -54.55
CA SER A 287 7.34 -1.45 -55.03
C SER A 287 6.38 -2.53 -54.62
N THR A 288 6.77 -3.80 -54.79
CA THR A 288 5.90 -4.96 -54.46
C THR A 288 5.71 -5.12 -52.95
N ILE A 289 6.79 -4.87 -52.16
CA ILE A 289 6.70 -4.88 -50.70
C ILE A 289 5.79 -3.75 -50.20
N LYS A 290 5.90 -2.56 -50.77
CA LYS A 290 5.05 -1.42 -50.46
C LYS A 290 3.58 -1.75 -50.73
N ASP A 291 3.29 -2.21 -51.94
CA ASP A 291 1.90 -2.51 -52.34
C ASP A 291 1.27 -3.58 -51.42
N THR A 292 2.07 -4.58 -51.01
CA THR A 292 1.65 -5.62 -50.09
C THR A 292 1.39 -5.07 -48.67
N LEU A 293 2.30 -4.21 -48.17
CA LEU A 293 2.16 -3.59 -46.86
C LEU A 293 1.00 -2.59 -46.80
N ASP A 294 0.79 -1.82 -47.88
CA ASP A 294 -0.36 -0.91 -47.99
C ASP A 294 -1.66 -1.70 -48.07
N ASN A 295 -1.73 -2.80 -48.83
CA ASN A 295 -2.87 -3.69 -48.88
C ASN A 295 -3.13 -4.32 -47.47
N LEU A 296 -2.09 -4.85 -46.80
CA LEU A 296 -2.21 -5.41 -45.46
C LEU A 296 -2.69 -4.37 -44.43
N LYS A 297 -2.22 -3.13 -44.54
CA LYS A 297 -2.63 -2.01 -43.70
C LYS A 297 -4.11 -1.69 -43.89
N ASP A 298 -4.59 -1.71 -45.14
CA ASP A 298 -6.01 -1.47 -45.42
C ASP A 298 -6.90 -2.64 -44.92
N GLN A 299 -6.44 -3.89 -45.09
CA GLN A 299 -7.14 -5.08 -44.57
C GLN A 299 -7.18 -5.06 -43.02
N ILE A 300 -6.10 -4.68 -42.34
CA ILE A 300 -6.08 -4.52 -40.88
C ILE A 300 -7.05 -3.41 -40.46
N ARG A 301 -7.13 -2.30 -41.22
CA ARG A 301 -8.06 -1.22 -40.95
C ARG A 301 -9.50 -1.67 -41.09
N GLU A 302 -9.81 -2.46 -42.11
CA GLU A 302 -11.14 -3.03 -42.34
C GLU A 302 -11.52 -4.03 -41.25
N ALA A 303 -10.61 -4.94 -40.86
CA ALA A 303 -10.83 -5.89 -39.77
C ALA A 303 -11.08 -5.17 -38.42
N LYS A 304 -10.37 -4.09 -38.16
CA LYS A 304 -10.60 -3.26 -36.98
C LYS A 304 -11.95 -2.55 -37.02
N ALA A 305 -12.35 -2.05 -38.17
CA ALA A 305 -13.64 -1.41 -38.34
C ALA A 305 -14.80 -2.42 -38.13
N ASP A 306 -14.65 -3.68 -38.60
CA ASP A 306 -15.59 -4.74 -38.34
C ASP A 306 -15.67 -5.14 -36.85
N ALA A 307 -14.50 -5.24 -36.18
CA ALA A 307 -14.47 -5.50 -34.74
C ALA A 307 -15.14 -4.37 -33.92
N ILE A 308 -14.91 -3.11 -34.29
CA ILE A 308 -15.58 -1.96 -33.68
C ILE A 308 -17.09 -1.98 -33.98
N ALA A 309 -17.49 -2.36 -35.20
CA ALA A 309 -18.91 -2.48 -35.56
C ALA A 309 -19.63 -3.56 -34.75
N LYS A 310 -18.93 -4.63 -34.36
CA LYS A 310 -19.47 -5.67 -33.45
C LYS A 310 -19.49 -5.22 -31.98
N LEU A 311 -18.55 -4.38 -31.59
CA LEU A 311 -18.42 -3.88 -30.23
C LEU A 311 -19.47 -2.81 -29.91
N ASN A 312 -19.74 -1.87 -30.81
CA ASN A 312 -20.65 -0.76 -30.60
C ASN A 312 -22.06 -1.18 -30.15
N PRO A 313 -22.71 -2.22 -30.76
CA PRO A 313 -24.01 -2.67 -30.27
C PRO A 313 -23.96 -3.21 -28.83
N LYS A 314 -22.88 -3.91 -28.44
CA LYS A 314 -22.67 -4.39 -27.06
C LYS A 314 -22.57 -3.23 -26.08
N ILE A 315 -21.79 -2.20 -26.41
CA ILE A 315 -21.68 -0.98 -25.60
C ILE A 315 -23.06 -0.33 -25.44
N THR A 316 -23.77 -0.09 -26.54
CA THR A 316 -25.09 0.56 -26.50
C THR A 316 -26.10 -0.24 -25.69
N GLU A 317 -26.06 -1.57 -25.76
CA GLU A 317 -26.94 -2.45 -24.97
C GLU A 317 -26.66 -2.34 -23.49
N VAL A 318 -25.38 -2.38 -23.09
CA VAL A 318 -24.98 -2.28 -21.68
C VAL A 318 -25.27 -0.89 -21.13
N GLU A 319 -25.04 0.18 -21.89
CA GLU A 319 -25.40 1.54 -21.52
C GLU A 319 -26.90 1.70 -21.31
N LYS A 320 -27.71 1.13 -22.21
CA LYS A 320 -29.16 1.14 -22.08
C LYS A 320 -29.60 0.45 -20.80
N LYS A 321 -29.09 -0.79 -20.54
CA LYS A 321 -29.40 -1.54 -19.31
C LYS A 321 -28.97 -0.78 -18.05
N SER A 322 -27.79 -0.17 -18.07
CA SER A 322 -27.30 0.65 -16.96
C SER A 322 -28.21 1.85 -16.67
N ASN A 323 -28.68 2.54 -17.71
CA ASN A 323 -29.59 3.67 -17.57
C ASN A 323 -30.99 3.25 -17.09
N GLU A 324 -31.50 2.10 -17.55
CA GLU A 324 -32.77 1.53 -17.06
C GLU A 324 -32.66 1.22 -15.55
N ILE A 325 -31.57 0.56 -15.11
CA ILE A 325 -31.34 0.25 -13.68
C ILE A 325 -31.25 1.54 -12.85
N LYS A 326 -30.51 2.55 -13.33
CA LYS A 326 -30.41 3.86 -12.64
C LYS A 326 -31.77 4.53 -12.48
N SER A 327 -32.60 4.46 -13.51
CA SER A 327 -33.97 5.01 -13.47
C SER A 327 -34.82 4.26 -12.43
N GLU A 328 -34.71 2.92 -12.38
CA GLU A 328 -35.45 2.12 -11.39
C GLU A 328 -34.96 2.39 -9.94
N ILE A 329 -33.65 2.53 -9.72
CA ILE A 329 -33.11 2.92 -8.43
C ILE A 329 -33.61 4.29 -8.01
N ALA A 330 -33.66 5.26 -8.92
CA ALA A 330 -34.15 6.60 -8.64
C ALA A 330 -35.66 6.57 -8.24
N HIS A 331 -36.47 5.78 -8.94
CA HIS A 331 -37.88 5.62 -8.61
C HIS A 331 -38.06 4.97 -7.24
N LEU A 332 -37.40 3.85 -6.95
CA LEU A 332 -37.47 3.18 -5.66
C LEU A 332 -36.95 4.05 -4.52
N SER A 333 -35.98 4.92 -4.79
CA SER A 333 -35.45 5.88 -3.80
C SER A 333 -36.49 6.97 -3.45
N LEU A 334 -37.36 7.34 -4.40
CA LEU A 334 -38.49 8.21 -4.13
C LEU A 334 -39.56 7.51 -3.27
N ASP A 335 -39.84 6.23 -3.58
CA ASP A 335 -40.80 5.43 -2.80
C ASP A 335 -40.33 5.29 -1.33
N ILE A 336 -39.03 5.07 -1.09
CA ILE A 336 -38.44 5.08 0.26
C ILE A 336 -38.65 6.42 0.96
N LYS A 337 -38.44 7.51 0.24
CA LYS A 337 -38.60 8.84 0.80
C LYS A 337 -40.07 9.10 1.18
N GLU A 338 -41.01 8.64 0.36
CA GLU A 338 -42.45 8.74 0.65
C GLU A 338 -42.84 7.91 1.89
N ILE A 339 -42.40 6.65 1.95
CA ILE A 339 -42.63 5.78 3.10
C ILE A 339 -42.05 6.40 4.39
N ASN A 340 -40.82 6.93 4.33
CA ASN A 340 -40.21 7.59 5.47
C ASN A 340 -40.98 8.84 5.94
N ASN A 341 -41.51 9.60 4.99
CA ASN A 341 -42.38 10.74 5.31
C ASN A 341 -43.70 10.27 5.94
N GLU A 342 -44.28 9.17 5.46
CA GLU A 342 -45.47 8.59 6.06
C GLU A 342 -45.19 8.10 7.48
N ILE A 343 -44.08 7.43 7.76
CA ILE A 343 -43.63 7.03 9.09
C ILE A 343 -43.47 8.28 9.98
N GLN A 344 -42.81 9.33 9.46
CA GLN A 344 -42.61 10.57 10.18
C GLN A 344 -43.93 11.24 10.52
N ASN A 345 -44.93 11.23 9.62
CA ASN A 345 -46.25 11.75 9.86
C ASN A 345 -47.01 10.98 10.95
N ILE A 346 -46.78 9.65 11.08
CA ILE A 346 -47.37 8.87 12.19
C ILE A 346 -46.70 9.25 13.50
N TYR A 347 -45.38 9.43 13.51
CA TYR A 347 -44.63 9.89 14.69
C TYR A 347 -44.99 11.31 15.12
N ASP A 348 -45.27 12.20 14.16
CA ASP A 348 -45.58 13.62 14.42
C ASP A 348 -47.03 13.87 14.93
N LYS A 349 -47.90 12.86 14.93
CA LYS A 349 -49.14 12.95 15.70
C LYS A 349 -48.79 13.10 17.18
N ASP A 350 -49.20 14.23 17.78
CA ASP A 350 -48.77 14.63 19.13
C ASP A 350 -48.94 13.52 20.19
N ASP A 351 -49.98 12.70 20.08
CA ASP A 351 -50.22 11.59 20.99
C ASP A 351 -49.18 10.44 20.80
N VAL A 352 -48.87 10.05 19.58
CA VAL A 352 -47.93 8.94 19.28
C VAL A 352 -46.50 9.31 19.67
N LYS A 353 -46.10 10.53 19.37
CA LYS A 353 -44.77 11.06 19.70
C LYS A 353 -44.58 11.18 21.20
N SER A 354 -45.61 11.67 21.90
CA SER A 354 -45.59 11.78 23.37
C SER A 354 -45.50 10.38 23.99
N MET A 355 -46.32 9.42 23.53
CA MET A 355 -46.33 8.05 24.07
C MET A 355 -45.06 7.28 23.76
N GLN A 356 -44.52 7.43 22.54
CA GLN A 356 -43.24 6.83 22.16
C GLN A 356 -42.12 7.40 23.03
N ASN A 357 -42.06 8.72 23.22
CA ASN A 357 -41.10 9.35 24.12
C ASN A 357 -41.22 8.84 25.57
N ASP A 358 -42.43 8.63 26.07
CA ASP A 358 -42.63 8.10 27.41
C ASP A 358 -42.22 6.62 27.49
N LYS A 359 -42.44 5.83 26.42
CA LYS A 359 -41.97 4.45 26.30
C LYS A 359 -40.45 4.37 26.24
N ASP A 360 -39.82 5.17 25.38
CA ASP A 360 -38.36 5.24 25.23
C ASP A 360 -37.68 5.70 26.53
N LYS A 361 -38.31 6.67 27.25
CA LYS A 361 -37.87 7.07 28.59
C LYS A 361 -37.98 5.94 29.60
N LEU A 362 -39.08 5.18 29.56
CA LEU A 362 -39.29 4.04 30.46
C LEU A 362 -38.23 2.96 30.18
N GLU A 363 -38.02 2.58 28.91
CA GLU A 363 -37.01 1.62 28.52
C GLU A 363 -35.59 2.10 28.88
N SER A 364 -35.28 3.36 28.62
CA SER A 364 -33.99 3.96 28.98
C SER A 364 -33.77 3.98 30.49
N ASN A 365 -34.81 4.32 31.25
CA ASN A 365 -34.74 4.34 32.71
C ASN A 365 -34.65 2.92 33.30
N ILE A 366 -35.33 1.93 32.68
CA ILE A 366 -35.18 0.53 33.03
C ILE A 366 -33.72 0.07 32.75
N SER A 367 -33.18 0.35 31.59
CA SER A 367 -31.79 0.00 31.25
C SER A 367 -30.78 0.66 32.19
N LYS A 368 -30.99 1.92 32.57
CA LYS A 368 -30.17 2.59 33.58
C LYS A 368 -30.29 1.93 34.95
N PHE A 369 -31.50 1.56 35.31
CA PHE A 369 -31.76 0.87 36.59
C PHE A 369 -31.06 -0.49 36.63
N PHE A 370 -31.11 -1.27 35.54
CA PHE A 370 -30.40 -2.55 35.43
C PHE A 370 -28.90 -2.39 35.59
N LYS A 371 -28.31 -1.38 34.93
CA LYS A 371 -26.88 -1.07 35.06
C LYS A 371 -26.48 -0.62 36.45
N GLU A 372 -27.29 0.27 37.05
CA GLU A 372 -27.01 0.89 38.35
C GLU A 372 -27.06 -0.14 39.48
N PHE A 373 -27.94 -1.12 39.35
CA PHE A 373 -28.14 -2.17 40.35
C PHE A 373 -27.53 -3.53 39.95
N GLU A 374 -26.69 -3.55 38.89
CA GLU A 374 -26.02 -4.76 38.38
C GLU A 374 -26.97 -5.95 38.18
N ILE A 375 -28.18 -5.69 37.70
CA ILE A 375 -29.15 -6.71 37.38
C ILE A 375 -28.84 -7.21 35.98
N ALA A 376 -28.62 -8.53 35.82
CA ALA A 376 -28.35 -9.11 34.54
C ALA A 376 -29.59 -9.06 33.61
N GLU A 377 -29.42 -8.58 32.35
CA GLU A 377 -30.46 -8.72 31.32
C GLU A 377 -30.51 -10.19 30.87
N PRO A 378 -31.64 -10.72 30.43
CA PRO A 378 -32.63 -10.08 29.57
C PRO A 378 -34.04 -10.01 30.10
N TYR A 379 -34.78 -9.00 29.69
CA TYR A 379 -36.23 -8.93 29.77
C TYR A 379 -36.84 -8.93 28.35
N THR A 380 -38.03 -9.53 28.21
CA THR A 380 -38.74 -9.64 26.92
C THR A 380 -39.70 -8.48 26.65
N ASP A 381 -40.18 -7.84 27.74
CA ASP A 381 -41.07 -6.69 27.69
C ASP A 381 -40.93 -5.84 28.97
N ILE A 382 -41.60 -4.69 28.97
CA ILE A 382 -41.61 -3.73 30.12
C ILE A 382 -42.17 -4.33 31.38
N ASP A 383 -43.25 -5.14 31.28
CA ASP A 383 -43.84 -5.78 32.43
C ASP A 383 -42.94 -6.84 33.05
N ALA A 384 -42.24 -7.60 32.21
CA ALA A 384 -41.22 -8.54 32.65
C ALA A 384 -40.07 -7.79 33.35
N ALA A 385 -39.62 -6.67 32.77
CA ALA A 385 -38.57 -5.83 33.36
C ALA A 385 -38.95 -5.31 34.74
N LEU A 386 -40.13 -4.73 34.90
CA LEU A 386 -40.59 -4.18 36.18
C LEU A 386 -40.75 -5.29 37.24
N ARG A 387 -41.21 -6.48 36.85
CA ARG A 387 -41.27 -7.65 37.74
C ARG A 387 -39.88 -8.08 38.19
N ILE A 388 -38.93 -8.18 37.26
CA ILE A 388 -37.54 -8.54 37.55
C ILE A 388 -36.90 -7.50 38.49
N ILE A 389 -37.10 -6.21 38.21
CA ILE A 389 -36.63 -5.12 39.10
C ILE A 389 -37.18 -5.32 40.52
N LYS A 390 -38.47 -5.60 40.66
CA LYS A 390 -39.08 -5.81 41.98
C LYS A 390 -38.54 -7.04 42.68
N ILE A 391 -38.46 -8.16 42.00
CA ILE A 391 -37.91 -9.41 42.54
C ILE A 391 -36.45 -9.21 42.96
N LYS A 392 -35.65 -8.61 42.09
CA LYS A 392 -34.24 -8.36 42.38
C LYS A 392 -34.04 -7.37 43.53
N TRP A 393 -34.92 -6.39 43.66
CA TRP A 393 -34.87 -5.52 44.79
C TRP A 393 -35.17 -6.27 46.11
N ASP A 394 -36.23 -7.07 46.14
CA ASP A 394 -36.61 -7.86 47.30
C ASP A 394 -35.51 -8.87 47.67
N GLU A 395 -34.85 -9.48 46.66
CA GLU A 395 -33.65 -10.32 46.85
C GLU A 395 -32.46 -9.52 47.42
N LEU A 396 -32.19 -8.33 46.87
CA LEU A 396 -31.07 -7.46 47.30
C LEU A 396 -31.31 -6.95 48.73
N GLU A 397 -32.53 -6.54 49.08
CA GLU A 397 -32.90 -6.12 50.42
C GLU A 397 -32.74 -7.28 51.42
N THR A 398 -33.23 -8.48 51.05
CA THR A 398 -33.10 -9.69 51.89
C THR A 398 -31.63 -10.12 52.03
N ASN A 399 -30.87 -10.11 50.96
CA ASN A 399 -29.45 -10.45 50.97
C ASN A 399 -28.63 -9.38 51.72
N PHE A 400 -29.00 -8.11 51.61
CA PHE A 400 -28.32 -7.03 52.31
C PHE A 400 -28.51 -7.20 53.83
N ASP A 401 -29.72 -7.44 54.33
CA ASP A 401 -29.97 -7.67 55.71
C ASP A 401 -29.27 -8.93 56.25
N LYS A 402 -29.15 -9.99 55.42
CA LYS A 402 -28.41 -11.19 55.75
C LYS A 402 -26.89 -10.96 55.72
N THR A 403 -26.38 -10.24 54.70
CA THR A 403 -24.95 -9.99 54.56
C THR A 403 -24.48 -8.76 55.34
N ALA A 404 -25.34 -7.90 55.81
CA ALA A 404 -25.00 -6.76 56.65
C ALA A 404 -24.27 -7.17 57.93
N LYS A 405 -24.69 -8.25 58.57
CA LYS A 405 -23.98 -8.82 59.73
C LYS A 405 -22.63 -9.46 59.33
N GLU A 406 -22.59 -10.17 58.22
CA GLU A 406 -21.36 -10.81 57.72
C GLU A 406 -20.35 -9.81 57.17
N ASN A 407 -20.82 -8.69 56.59
CA ASN A 407 -19.97 -7.65 56.03
C ASN A 407 -19.50 -6.60 57.04
N GLN A 408 -20.10 -6.57 58.23
CA GLN A 408 -19.70 -5.65 59.30
C GLN A 408 -18.19 -5.81 59.66
N GLU A 409 -17.64 -7.02 59.51
CA GLU A 409 -16.23 -7.31 59.73
C GLU A 409 -15.40 -7.09 58.44
N LYS A 410 -15.97 -7.30 57.27
CA LYS A 410 -15.24 -7.19 55.96
C LYS A 410 -15.04 -5.74 55.52
N ILE A 411 -15.98 -4.83 55.80
CA ILE A 411 -15.87 -3.42 55.42
C ILE A 411 -14.64 -2.73 56.02
N PRO A 412 -14.35 -2.87 57.33
CA PRO A 412 -13.12 -2.32 57.91
C PRO A 412 -11.85 -2.90 57.28
N MET A 413 -11.90 -4.19 56.90
CA MET A 413 -10.79 -4.84 56.16
C MET A 413 -10.63 -4.25 54.76
N TYR A 414 -11.71 -4.09 54.00
CA TYR A 414 -11.66 -3.47 52.67
C TYR A 414 -11.19 -2.01 52.73
N GLU A 415 -11.58 -1.26 53.76
CA GLU A 415 -11.10 0.10 53.99
C GLU A 415 -9.57 0.13 54.20
N LYS A 416 -9.06 -0.79 55.02
CA LYS A 416 -7.61 -0.90 55.27
C LYS A 416 -6.86 -1.30 54.01
N ILE A 417 -7.37 -2.29 53.25
CA ILE A 417 -6.75 -2.74 52.01
C ILE A 417 -6.82 -1.64 50.95
N SER A 418 -7.99 -1.01 50.80
CA SER A 418 -8.15 0.07 49.83
C SER A 418 -7.22 1.26 50.13
N LYS A 419 -7.10 1.60 51.43
CA LYS A 419 -6.18 2.64 51.88
C LYS A 419 -4.73 2.25 51.64
N TYR A 420 -4.33 1.01 51.92
CA TYR A 420 -2.98 0.50 51.71
C TYR A 420 -2.63 0.51 50.20
N ILE A 421 -3.54 0.01 49.36
CA ILE A 421 -3.33 -0.03 47.88
C ILE A 421 -3.28 1.39 47.28
N SER A 422 -4.04 2.34 47.86
CA SER A 422 -4.08 3.72 47.35
C SER A 422 -2.97 4.61 47.94
N SER A 423 -2.19 4.12 48.89
CA SER A 423 -1.07 4.83 49.48
C SER A 423 0.23 4.50 48.73
N ASP A 424 1.18 5.43 48.80
CA ASP A 424 2.54 5.18 48.32
C ASP A 424 3.34 4.19 49.19
N ASP A 425 2.66 3.60 50.24
CA ASP A 425 3.25 2.71 51.23
C ASP A 425 3.19 1.22 50.84
N ILE A 426 2.81 0.88 49.58
CA ILE A 426 2.84 -0.51 49.11
C ILE A 426 4.25 -1.04 49.23
N LEU A 427 4.45 -2.11 50.00
CA LEU A 427 5.78 -2.70 50.17
C LEU A 427 6.30 -3.18 48.83
N GLU A 428 7.59 -2.91 48.59
CA GLU A 428 8.25 -3.33 47.38
C GLU A 428 8.19 -4.85 47.16
N GLU A 429 8.21 -5.62 48.26
CA GLU A 429 8.06 -7.08 48.25
C GLU A 429 6.68 -7.54 47.73
N ASP A 430 5.61 -6.83 48.03
CA ASP A 430 4.26 -7.12 47.55
C ASP A 430 4.15 -6.82 46.05
N ARG A 431 4.76 -5.72 45.61
CA ARG A 431 4.83 -5.40 44.18
C ARG A 431 5.63 -6.45 43.40
N LYS A 432 6.75 -6.92 43.94
CA LYS A 432 7.56 -7.97 43.33
C LYS A 432 6.82 -9.31 43.25
N ALA A 433 6.16 -9.70 44.31
CA ALA A 433 5.35 -10.93 44.35
C ALA A 433 4.24 -10.89 43.28
N PHE A 434 3.51 -9.78 43.23
CA PHE A 434 2.46 -9.60 42.22
C PHE A 434 3.00 -9.55 40.81
N THR A 435 4.14 -8.90 40.59
CA THR A 435 4.79 -8.87 39.29
C THR A 435 5.14 -10.28 38.84
N LYS A 436 5.62 -11.14 39.76
CA LYS A 436 5.89 -12.55 39.47
C LYS A 436 4.63 -13.30 39.03
N ASP A 437 3.51 -13.14 39.78
CA ASP A 437 2.22 -13.76 39.44
C ASP A 437 1.69 -13.25 38.09
N LEU A 438 1.89 -11.96 37.75
CA LEU A 438 1.57 -11.41 36.45
C LEU A 438 2.34 -12.11 35.32
N PHE A 439 3.64 -12.34 35.50
CA PHE A 439 4.47 -13.06 34.52
C PHE A 439 4.09 -14.52 34.39
N GLU A 440 3.73 -15.19 35.48
CA GLU A 440 3.23 -16.57 35.45
C GLU A 440 1.90 -16.67 34.69
N SER A 441 1.04 -15.67 34.82
CA SER A 441 -0.28 -15.57 34.17
C SER A 441 -0.19 -15.06 32.75
N ALA A 442 0.81 -14.26 32.41
CA ALA A 442 1.02 -13.69 31.10
C ALA A 442 1.25 -14.77 30.05
N ASN A 443 0.65 -14.56 28.87
CA ASN A 443 0.77 -15.51 27.76
C ASN A 443 1.26 -14.88 26.45
N VAL A 444 1.40 -13.55 26.39
CA VAL A 444 1.99 -12.84 25.27
C VAL A 444 3.06 -11.88 25.79
N PHE A 445 4.29 -12.08 25.34
CA PHE A 445 5.44 -11.26 25.73
C PHE A 445 5.97 -10.54 24.51
N GLY A 446 6.42 -9.29 24.66
CA GLY A 446 7.03 -8.51 23.60
C GLY A 446 8.38 -7.94 24.02
N ILE A 447 9.44 -8.24 23.24
CA ILE A 447 10.79 -7.71 23.46
C ILE A 447 11.49 -7.47 22.13
N THR A 448 12.32 -6.42 22.03
CA THR A 448 13.11 -6.23 20.81
C THR A 448 14.31 -7.18 20.76
N CYS A 449 14.70 -7.61 19.56
CA CYS A 449 15.86 -8.47 19.35
C CYS A 449 17.15 -7.82 19.91
N THR A 450 17.28 -6.50 19.76
CA THR A 450 18.43 -5.69 20.20
C THR A 450 18.41 -5.33 21.67
N SER A 451 17.27 -5.44 22.37
CA SER A 451 17.21 -5.17 23.83
C SER A 451 18.09 -6.14 24.64
N ASN A 452 18.64 -7.12 23.99
CA ASN A 452 19.51 -8.14 24.57
C ASN A 452 21.01 -7.84 24.40
N ASP A 453 21.40 -6.60 24.03
CA ASP A 453 22.82 -6.20 23.88
C ASP A 453 23.70 -6.49 25.13
N ARG A 454 23.09 -6.73 26.28
CA ARG A 454 23.78 -7.09 27.53
C ARG A 454 23.98 -8.58 27.77
N PHE A 455 23.71 -9.42 26.78
CA PHE A 455 24.21 -10.80 26.77
C PHE A 455 25.74 -10.89 26.94
N ARG A 456 26.45 -9.78 26.63
CA ARG A 456 27.92 -9.67 26.81
C ARG A 456 28.37 -9.74 28.27
N GLU A 457 27.49 -9.47 29.24
CA GLU A 457 27.85 -9.40 30.67
C GLU A 457 27.45 -10.65 31.50
N GLY A 458 27.06 -11.75 30.86
CA GLY A 458 26.68 -12.99 31.57
C GLY A 458 25.32 -12.91 32.31
N LYS A 459 24.55 -11.84 32.15
CA LYS A 459 23.21 -11.66 32.72
C LYS A 459 22.09 -12.09 31.75
N ILE A 460 22.35 -13.14 31.02
CA ILE A 460 21.56 -13.58 29.86
C ILE A 460 20.09 -13.84 30.19
N ASP A 461 19.82 -14.23 31.43
CA ASP A 461 18.51 -14.76 31.81
C ASP A 461 17.73 -13.84 32.78
N SER A 462 18.29 -12.71 33.26
CA SER A 462 17.61 -11.88 34.24
C SER A 462 16.92 -10.66 33.61
N LEU A 463 15.70 -10.44 33.97
CA LEU A 463 14.91 -9.24 33.60
C LEU A 463 15.21 -8.06 34.53
N SER A 464 16.38 -8.02 35.18
CA SER A 464 16.78 -6.98 36.12
C SER A 464 16.81 -5.59 35.49
N GLU A 465 17.11 -5.49 34.19
CA GLU A 465 17.05 -4.20 33.45
C GLU A 465 15.64 -3.59 33.41
N PHE A 466 14.65 -4.45 33.50
CA PHE A 466 13.23 -4.03 33.53
C PHE A 466 12.70 -3.78 34.93
N ASN A 467 13.58 -3.72 35.94
CA ASN A 467 13.23 -3.66 37.36
C ASN A 467 12.39 -4.84 37.87
N LEU A 468 12.53 -6.01 37.25
CA LEU A 468 11.76 -7.22 37.52
C LEU A 468 12.52 -8.24 38.38
N GLY A 469 13.68 -7.86 38.95
CA GLY A 469 14.49 -8.67 39.85
C GLY A 469 14.97 -9.98 39.20
N ASP A 470 14.74 -11.11 39.87
CA ASP A 470 15.24 -12.44 39.48
C ASP A 470 14.31 -13.17 38.47
N ILE A 471 13.34 -12.49 37.90
CA ILE A 471 12.46 -13.11 36.89
C ILE A 471 13.26 -13.40 35.63
N ASN A 472 13.14 -14.62 35.13
CA ASN A 472 13.88 -15.13 33.99
C ASN A 472 12.92 -15.59 32.90
N LEU A 473 13.12 -15.15 31.65
CA LEU A 473 12.28 -15.56 30.52
C LEU A 473 12.30 -17.08 30.29
N LYS A 474 13.39 -17.78 30.61
CA LYS A 474 13.43 -19.24 30.53
C LYS A 474 12.50 -19.91 31.54
N SER A 475 12.38 -19.34 32.76
CA SER A 475 11.46 -19.86 33.78
C SER A 475 10.00 -19.66 33.41
N VAL A 476 9.71 -18.69 32.54
CA VAL A 476 8.36 -18.42 32.02
C VAL A 476 7.87 -19.52 31.08
N GLY A 477 8.79 -20.25 30.40
CA GLY A 477 8.45 -21.39 29.56
C GLY A 477 7.74 -21.00 28.26
N ILE A 478 8.38 -20.23 27.39
CA ILE A 478 7.83 -19.81 26.09
C ILE A 478 7.65 -21.02 25.18
N ASP A 479 6.45 -21.21 24.64
CA ASP A 479 6.15 -22.27 23.68
C ASP A 479 6.44 -21.86 22.24
N VAL A 480 6.07 -20.64 21.87
CA VAL A 480 6.19 -20.11 20.51
C VAL A 480 6.91 -18.77 20.52
N VAL A 481 7.91 -18.64 19.68
CA VAL A 481 8.56 -17.36 19.39
C VAL A 481 8.16 -16.90 17.99
N ILE A 482 7.64 -15.70 17.88
CA ILE A 482 7.33 -15.06 16.61
C ILE A 482 8.27 -13.88 16.45
N ILE A 483 9.09 -13.89 15.41
CA ILE A 483 10.02 -12.79 15.13
C ILE A 483 9.59 -12.13 13.83
N ASP A 484 9.24 -10.86 13.92
CA ASP A 484 8.84 -10.03 12.79
C ASP A 484 10.01 -9.17 12.27
N GLU A 485 9.96 -8.77 11.01
CA GLU A 485 11.00 -8.00 10.31
C GLU A 485 12.37 -8.71 10.29
N VAL A 486 12.38 -10.05 10.26
CA VAL A 486 13.61 -10.85 10.35
C VAL A 486 14.60 -10.63 9.20
N SER A 487 14.15 -10.11 8.07
CA SER A 487 15.03 -9.82 6.93
C SER A 487 16.06 -8.74 7.22
N LYS A 488 15.78 -7.86 8.20
CA LYS A 488 16.62 -6.74 8.62
C LYS A 488 17.56 -7.09 9.77
N SER A 489 17.22 -8.11 10.54
CA SER A 489 17.99 -8.54 11.70
C SER A 489 19.20 -9.36 11.29
N SER A 490 20.32 -9.16 11.98
CA SER A 490 21.49 -10.03 11.82
C SER A 490 21.21 -11.43 12.40
N PHE A 491 22.00 -12.41 12.00
CA PHE A 491 21.89 -13.77 12.57
C PHE A 491 22.00 -13.76 14.09
N ILE A 492 22.91 -12.94 14.64
CA ILE A 492 23.15 -12.86 16.09
C ILE A 492 21.93 -12.31 16.82
N ASP A 493 21.29 -11.26 16.28
CA ASP A 493 20.09 -10.67 16.85
C ASP A 493 18.92 -11.67 16.87
N LEU A 494 18.82 -12.53 15.86
CA LEU A 494 17.80 -13.57 15.76
C LEU A 494 18.05 -14.75 16.69
N LEU A 495 19.32 -15.08 16.96
CA LEU A 495 19.69 -16.27 17.74
C LEU A 495 19.09 -16.21 19.15
N ILE A 496 19.10 -15.06 19.77
CA ILE A 496 18.67 -14.87 21.15
C ILE A 496 17.19 -15.18 21.35
N PRO A 497 16.26 -14.51 20.66
CA PRO A 497 14.84 -14.83 20.81
C PRO A 497 14.51 -16.28 20.40
N ILE A 498 15.20 -16.84 19.41
CA ILE A 498 15.01 -18.22 18.96
C ILE A 498 15.25 -19.22 20.12
N LEU A 499 16.24 -18.98 20.98
CA LEU A 499 16.60 -19.87 22.08
C LEU A 499 15.54 -19.96 23.20
N TYR A 500 14.56 -19.05 23.24
CA TYR A 500 13.53 -19.07 24.28
C TYR A 500 12.36 -19.99 23.95
N GLY A 501 12.07 -20.28 22.68
CA GLY A 501 10.87 -21.02 22.28
C GLY A 501 11.12 -22.43 21.82
N LYS A 502 10.09 -23.27 21.93
CA LYS A 502 10.07 -24.62 21.36
C LYS A 502 9.76 -24.61 19.87
N THR A 503 8.94 -23.68 19.44
CA THR A 503 8.54 -23.45 18.05
C THR A 503 8.90 -22.02 17.68
N VAL A 504 9.48 -21.83 16.49
CA VAL A 504 9.87 -20.52 16.00
C VAL A 504 9.13 -20.22 14.70
N ILE A 505 8.54 -19.03 14.62
CA ILE A 505 7.90 -18.49 13.43
C ILE A 505 8.66 -17.22 13.03
N LEU A 506 9.30 -17.27 11.88
CA LEU A 506 10.03 -16.15 11.31
C LEU A 506 9.16 -15.46 10.27
N VAL A 507 8.90 -14.16 10.46
CA VAL A 507 8.10 -13.34 9.57
C VAL A 507 8.99 -12.26 8.97
N GLY A 508 9.07 -12.17 7.65
CA GLY A 508 9.93 -11.20 7.00
C GLY A 508 9.81 -11.21 5.49
N ASP A 509 10.53 -10.29 4.89
CA ASP A 509 10.58 -10.13 3.45
C ASP A 509 12.01 -9.84 2.99
N HIS A 510 12.70 -10.85 2.51
CA HIS A 510 14.09 -10.72 2.05
C HIS A 510 14.26 -9.89 0.77
N ARG A 511 13.15 -9.48 0.17
CA ARG A 511 13.10 -8.54 -0.96
C ARG A 511 12.99 -7.08 -0.49
N GLN A 512 12.91 -6.86 0.85
CA GLN A 512 13.06 -5.58 1.51
C GLN A 512 14.49 -5.42 2.08
N LEU A 513 14.72 -4.38 2.91
CA LEU A 513 16.07 -4.05 3.38
C LEU A 513 16.74 -5.23 4.07
N PRO A 514 17.98 -5.55 3.68
CA PRO A 514 18.81 -6.51 4.40
C PRO A 514 19.34 -5.92 5.70
N PRO A 515 19.98 -6.71 6.57
CA PRO A 515 20.69 -6.21 7.72
C PRO A 515 21.74 -5.16 7.29
N MET A 516 21.82 -4.06 8.02
CA MET A 516 22.82 -3.02 7.78
C MET A 516 23.76 -2.96 8.97
N TYR A 517 25.04 -3.14 8.72
CA TYR A 517 26.07 -3.04 9.75
C TYR A 517 26.92 -1.79 9.54
N GLU A 518 26.84 -0.83 10.46
CA GLU A 518 27.72 0.33 10.44
C GLU A 518 28.96 0.06 11.29
N PHE A 519 30.04 -0.33 10.65
CA PHE A 519 31.34 -0.54 11.28
C PHE A 519 31.84 0.71 12.03
N SER A 520 31.38 1.90 11.62
CA SER A 520 31.71 3.18 12.26
C SER A 520 31.12 3.37 13.66
N LYS A 521 30.11 2.58 14.05
CA LYS A 521 29.50 2.64 15.39
C LYS A 521 30.17 1.76 16.43
N LEU A 522 31.09 0.88 16.02
CA LEU A 522 31.95 0.19 16.98
C LEU A 522 32.89 1.22 17.57
N ARG A 523 32.77 1.48 18.88
CA ARG A 523 33.69 2.34 19.60
C ARG A 523 35.05 1.67 19.60
N LYS A 524 36.15 2.45 19.44
CA LYS A 524 37.51 1.95 19.64
C LYS A 524 37.65 1.19 20.98
N ASP A 525 36.92 1.66 21.99
CA ASP A 525 36.88 1.13 23.34
C ASP A 525 36.31 -0.32 23.43
N ASP A 526 35.46 -0.71 22.48
CA ASP A 526 34.91 -2.08 22.43
C ASP A 526 35.95 -3.12 21.97
N PHE A 527 37.08 -2.68 21.41
CA PHE A 527 38.19 -3.51 20.92
C PHE A 527 39.46 -3.43 21.75
N GLU A 528 39.54 -2.55 22.77
CA GLU A 528 40.74 -2.41 23.60
C GLU A 528 41.18 -3.69 24.35
N ASN A 529 40.29 -4.69 24.40
CA ASN A 529 40.56 -6.01 24.99
C ASN A 529 40.76 -7.16 23.99
N LEU A 530 40.70 -6.88 22.69
CA LEU A 530 40.95 -7.88 21.65
C LEU A 530 42.36 -7.61 21.07
N ASP A 531 43.25 -8.57 21.21
CA ASP A 531 44.57 -8.52 20.55
C ASP A 531 44.38 -8.21 19.04
N GLU A 532 44.74 -6.99 18.63
CA GLU A 532 44.65 -6.55 17.23
C GLU A 532 45.35 -7.50 16.24
N GLU A 533 46.32 -8.26 16.69
CA GLU A 533 47.03 -9.29 15.90
C GLU A 533 46.18 -10.50 15.52
N LYS A 534 45.02 -10.72 16.15
CA LYS A 534 44.16 -11.90 15.89
C LYS A 534 43.06 -11.66 14.85
N ILE A 535 42.74 -10.43 14.48
CA ILE A 535 41.72 -10.13 13.47
C ILE A 535 42.39 -10.08 12.10
N THR A 536 42.47 -11.21 11.45
CA THR A 536 42.96 -11.23 10.05
C THR A 536 41.96 -10.58 9.12
N PRO A 537 42.39 -9.97 7.97
CA PRO A 537 41.49 -9.45 6.95
C PRO A 537 40.45 -10.46 6.46
N GLU A 538 40.80 -11.75 6.45
CA GLU A 538 39.93 -12.85 6.06
C GLU A 538 38.86 -13.11 7.12
N LEU A 539 39.18 -13.00 8.40
CA LEU A 539 38.24 -13.16 9.50
C LEU A 539 37.26 -11.99 9.51
N ASN A 540 37.78 -10.76 9.33
CA ASN A 540 36.97 -9.56 9.19
C ASN A 540 35.99 -9.67 8.01
N ALA A 541 36.45 -10.12 6.83
CA ALA A 541 35.59 -10.34 5.66
C ALA A 541 34.52 -11.40 5.93
N LYS A 542 34.83 -12.47 6.68
CA LYS A 542 33.85 -13.48 7.09
C LYS A 542 32.80 -12.92 8.03
N PHE A 543 33.22 -12.11 9.02
CA PHE A 543 32.28 -11.45 9.93
C PHE A 543 31.39 -10.45 9.21
N THR A 544 31.96 -9.58 8.36
CA THR A 544 31.19 -8.64 7.54
C THR A 544 30.15 -9.37 6.70
N LYS A 545 30.57 -10.45 6.01
CA LYS A 545 29.64 -11.27 5.23
C LYS A 545 28.53 -11.90 6.08
N MET A 546 28.86 -12.41 7.27
CA MET A 546 27.88 -13.01 8.19
C MET A 546 26.86 -11.97 8.70
N TYR A 547 27.27 -10.73 8.90
CA TYR A 547 26.37 -9.64 9.32
C TYR A 547 25.53 -9.08 8.17
N GLU A 548 26.11 -8.97 6.98
CA GLU A 548 25.42 -8.43 5.80
C GLU A 548 24.55 -9.47 5.08
N GLU A 549 24.82 -10.76 5.26
CA GLU A 549 24.04 -11.82 4.66
C GLU A 549 22.69 -11.95 5.37
N CYS A 550 21.60 -11.81 4.62
CA CYS A 550 20.26 -12.00 5.14
C CYS A 550 20.05 -13.48 5.47
N PHE A 551 20.25 -13.84 6.75
CA PHE A 551 20.07 -15.21 7.25
C PHE A 551 18.68 -15.76 6.94
N PHE A 552 17.66 -14.93 7.04
CA PHE A 552 16.29 -15.31 6.71
C PHE A 552 16.15 -15.77 5.25
N LYS A 553 16.78 -15.08 4.30
CA LYS A 553 16.80 -15.50 2.90
C LYS A 553 17.40 -16.90 2.74
N THR A 554 18.60 -17.09 3.29
CA THR A 554 19.31 -18.37 3.23
C THR A 554 18.51 -19.51 3.85
N LEU A 555 17.84 -19.24 4.97
CA LEU A 555 16.98 -20.23 5.63
C LEU A 555 15.73 -20.50 4.80
N PHE A 556 15.06 -19.46 4.28
CA PHE A 556 13.85 -19.60 3.47
C PHE A 556 14.08 -20.40 2.19
N GLU A 557 15.27 -20.27 1.57
CA GLU A 557 15.64 -21.04 0.39
C GLU A 557 15.90 -22.52 0.70
N LYS A 558 16.41 -22.83 1.90
CA LYS A 558 16.82 -24.18 2.28
C LYS A 558 15.76 -24.98 3.03
N ILE A 559 14.83 -24.32 3.69
CA ILE A 559 13.78 -25.00 4.46
C ILE A 559 12.80 -25.71 3.53
N PRO A 560 12.29 -26.90 3.88
CA PRO A 560 11.27 -27.59 3.09
C PRO A 560 10.01 -26.76 2.89
N GLU A 561 9.32 -26.99 1.77
CA GLU A 561 8.12 -26.23 1.38
C GLU A 561 7.00 -26.27 2.44
N ASP A 562 6.85 -27.40 3.16
CA ASP A 562 5.84 -27.57 4.22
C ASP A 562 6.03 -26.64 5.42
N TYR A 563 7.21 -26.03 5.57
CA TYR A 563 7.55 -25.13 6.68
C TYR A 563 7.65 -23.66 6.27
N LYS A 564 7.28 -23.32 5.04
CA LYS A 564 7.28 -21.92 4.56
C LYS A 564 6.03 -21.59 3.80
N ILE A 565 5.61 -20.34 3.89
CA ILE A 565 4.47 -19.82 3.17
C ILE A 565 4.73 -18.37 2.75
N MET A 566 4.32 -18.01 1.55
CA MET A 566 4.30 -16.64 1.09
C MET A 566 2.89 -16.07 1.23
N LEU A 567 2.77 -14.93 1.87
CA LEU A 567 1.53 -14.17 1.95
C LEU A 567 1.38 -13.34 0.68
N VAL A 568 0.52 -13.78 -0.23
CA VAL A 568 0.35 -13.15 -1.54
C VAL A 568 -0.74 -12.06 -1.56
N GLN A 569 -1.67 -12.09 -0.61
CA GLN A 569 -2.73 -11.08 -0.53
C GLN A 569 -2.27 -9.84 0.22
N GLN A 570 -2.36 -8.67 -0.41
CA GLN A 570 -2.04 -7.40 0.21
C GLN A 570 -3.31 -6.57 0.47
N TYR A 571 -3.33 -5.86 1.60
CA TYR A 571 -4.44 -5.02 2.06
C TYR A 571 -4.05 -3.55 2.21
N ARG A 572 -2.78 -3.21 1.92
CA ARG A 572 -2.19 -1.90 2.17
C ARG A 572 -2.61 -0.85 1.16
N CYS A 573 -2.40 -1.12 -0.12
CA CYS A 573 -2.43 -0.10 -1.17
C CYS A 573 -3.46 -0.37 -2.26
N HIS A 574 -3.66 0.65 -3.10
CA HIS A 574 -4.40 0.54 -4.35
C HIS A 574 -3.68 -0.40 -5.33
N GLU A 575 -4.43 -1.09 -6.18
CA GLU A 575 -3.92 -2.04 -7.17
C GLU A 575 -2.85 -1.43 -8.11
N HIS A 576 -3.08 -0.23 -8.62
CA HIS A 576 -2.10 0.44 -9.48
C HIS A 576 -0.73 0.60 -8.80
N ILE A 577 -0.72 0.89 -7.49
CA ILE A 577 0.52 0.98 -6.71
C ILE A 577 1.13 -0.41 -6.52
N MET A 578 0.31 -1.41 -6.21
CA MET A 578 0.78 -2.79 -6.08
C MET A 578 1.48 -3.24 -7.36
N ASN A 579 0.90 -2.98 -8.52
CA ASN A 579 1.47 -3.40 -9.80
C ASN A 579 2.86 -2.82 -10.04
N VAL A 580 3.17 -1.61 -9.55
CA VAL A 580 4.49 -0.98 -9.70
C VAL A 580 5.59 -1.77 -8.98
N PHE A 581 5.33 -2.31 -7.80
CA PHE A 581 6.33 -3.09 -7.06
C PHE A 581 6.13 -4.61 -7.13
N ASN A 582 5.04 -5.09 -7.73
CA ASN A 582 4.76 -6.52 -7.89
C ASN A 582 5.80 -7.24 -8.75
N HIS A 583 6.55 -6.51 -9.56
CA HIS A 583 7.73 -7.03 -10.29
C HIS A 583 8.75 -7.70 -9.37
N PHE A 584 8.96 -7.15 -8.16
CA PHE A 584 9.86 -7.76 -7.17
C PHE A 584 9.32 -9.07 -6.60
N TYR A 585 8.03 -9.35 -6.77
CA TYR A 585 7.31 -10.55 -6.30
C TYR A 585 6.82 -11.43 -7.45
N GLN A 586 7.39 -11.26 -8.65
CA GLN A 586 7.08 -12.07 -9.86
C GLN A 586 5.60 -12.00 -10.26
N GLY A 587 4.88 -10.94 -9.92
CA GLY A 587 3.46 -10.79 -10.19
C GLY A 587 2.54 -11.60 -9.26
N GLU A 588 3.06 -12.19 -8.19
CA GLU A 588 2.28 -13.08 -7.32
C GLU A 588 1.36 -12.34 -6.35
N LEU A 589 1.62 -11.05 -6.08
CA LEU A 589 0.78 -10.28 -5.15
C LEU A 589 -0.61 -10.04 -5.76
N LYS A 590 -1.62 -10.18 -4.93
CA LYS A 590 -3.04 -10.01 -5.27
C LYS A 590 -3.71 -9.06 -4.29
N MET A 591 -4.82 -8.48 -4.72
CA MET A 591 -5.66 -7.67 -3.85
C MET A 591 -6.32 -8.53 -2.78
N GLY A 592 -6.44 -7.98 -1.58
CA GLY A 592 -6.97 -8.70 -0.42
C GLY A 592 -8.46 -9.00 -0.50
N PHE A 593 -9.25 -8.07 -1.06
CA PHE A 593 -10.70 -8.22 -1.21
C PHE A 593 -11.26 -7.34 -2.35
N ASN A 594 -12.40 -7.74 -2.88
CA ASN A 594 -13.11 -6.97 -3.88
C ASN A 594 -13.58 -5.62 -3.31
N GLY A 595 -13.29 -4.53 -4.01
CA GLY A 595 -13.63 -3.18 -3.56
C GLY A 595 -12.52 -2.45 -2.78
N GLN A 596 -11.39 -3.09 -2.50
CA GLN A 596 -10.25 -2.46 -1.83
C GLN A 596 -9.80 -1.17 -2.54
N ASN A 597 -9.82 -1.14 -3.87
CA ASN A 597 -9.49 0.06 -4.65
C ASN A 597 -10.40 1.24 -4.33
N ASN A 598 -11.68 1.00 -4.02
CA ASN A 598 -12.61 2.08 -3.63
C ASN A 598 -12.24 2.70 -2.28
N GLU A 599 -11.77 1.89 -1.33
CA GLU A 599 -11.30 2.38 -0.03
C GLU A 599 -9.95 3.12 -0.13
N LYS A 600 -9.15 2.78 -1.14
CA LYS A 600 -7.81 3.33 -1.34
C LYS A 600 -7.77 4.52 -2.33
N LYS A 601 -8.89 5.18 -2.60
CA LYS A 601 -8.92 6.39 -3.43
C LYS A 601 -8.27 7.57 -2.71
N HIS A 602 -7.45 8.34 -3.43
CA HIS A 602 -6.85 9.56 -2.90
C HIS A 602 -7.71 10.81 -3.13
N GLY A 603 -8.59 10.80 -4.13
CA GLY A 603 -9.58 11.85 -4.40
C GLY A 603 -9.04 13.23 -4.73
N ALA A 604 -7.71 13.39 -4.88
CA ALA A 604 -7.08 14.66 -5.17
C ALA A 604 -7.10 14.97 -6.67
N THR A 605 -7.37 16.23 -7.01
CA THR A 605 -7.22 16.77 -8.37
C THR A 605 -6.27 17.97 -8.30
N ILE A 606 -5.11 17.88 -8.95
CA ILE A 606 -4.12 18.96 -8.95
C ILE A 606 -4.00 19.54 -10.34
N ILE A 607 -4.19 20.85 -10.43
CA ILE A 607 -4.02 21.62 -11.67
C ILE A 607 -2.73 22.44 -11.54
N SER A 608 -1.92 22.44 -12.59
CA SER A 608 -0.71 23.24 -12.71
C SER A 608 -0.60 23.75 -14.16
N ASN A 609 -0.24 25.01 -14.34
CA ASN A 609 -0.06 25.64 -15.64
C ASN A 609 -1.27 25.39 -16.60
N GLY A 610 -2.49 25.42 -16.05
CA GLY A 610 -3.74 25.19 -16.79
C GLY A 610 -4.01 23.73 -17.18
N ARG A 611 -3.17 22.78 -16.74
CA ARG A 611 -3.32 21.34 -16.99
C ARG A 611 -3.54 20.56 -15.71
N THR A 612 -4.35 19.52 -15.78
CA THR A 612 -4.49 18.58 -14.66
C THR A 612 -3.28 17.65 -14.64
N ILE A 613 -2.48 17.75 -13.57
CA ILE A 613 -1.28 16.93 -13.38
C ILE A 613 -1.50 15.75 -12.44
N ILE A 614 -2.49 15.80 -11.56
CA ILE A 614 -2.93 14.65 -10.74
C ILE A 614 -4.45 14.56 -10.86
N GLU A 615 -4.94 13.36 -11.19
CA GLU A 615 -6.35 13.02 -11.35
C GLU A 615 -6.78 11.97 -10.31
N PRO A 616 -8.04 12.01 -9.84
CA PRO A 616 -8.53 11.07 -8.81
C PRO A 616 -8.54 9.60 -9.24
N SER A 617 -8.54 9.32 -10.55
CA SER A 617 -8.52 7.98 -11.13
C SER A 617 -7.14 7.35 -11.19
N GLU A 618 -6.07 8.16 -11.15
CA GLU A 618 -4.71 7.71 -11.37
C GLU A 618 -3.94 7.70 -10.05
N HIS A 619 -3.44 6.54 -9.66
CA HIS A 619 -2.82 6.32 -8.36
C HIS A 619 -1.29 6.25 -8.38
N VAL A 620 -0.69 6.31 -9.58
CA VAL A 620 0.75 6.26 -9.76
C VAL A 620 1.21 7.29 -10.78
N TYR A 621 2.30 8.00 -10.45
CA TYR A 621 2.86 9.05 -11.31
C TYR A 621 4.38 8.95 -11.35
N PHE A 622 4.94 9.25 -12.50
CA PHE A 622 6.37 9.52 -12.65
C PHE A 622 6.57 10.97 -13.12
N VAL A 623 7.41 11.71 -12.43
CA VAL A 623 7.79 13.08 -12.83
C VAL A 623 9.21 13.05 -13.37
N ASP A 624 9.37 13.26 -14.67
CA ASP A 624 10.69 13.28 -15.32
C ASP A 624 11.39 14.61 -15.03
N CYS A 625 12.40 14.58 -14.17
CA CYS A 625 13.23 15.72 -13.79
C CYS A 625 14.58 15.66 -14.49
N LYS A 626 14.91 16.69 -15.23
CA LYS A 626 16.11 16.72 -16.10
C LYS A 626 17.33 17.36 -15.44
N GLN A 627 17.18 17.98 -14.28
CA GLN A 627 18.29 18.62 -13.57
C GLN A 627 19.27 17.57 -13.04
N ASN A 628 20.58 17.91 -13.13
CA ASN A 628 21.63 17.04 -12.62
C ASN A 628 21.72 17.05 -11.10
N GLU A 629 22.21 15.94 -10.55
CA GLU A 629 22.58 15.82 -9.15
C GLU A 629 23.89 16.58 -8.84
N THR A 630 24.09 16.87 -7.55
CA THR A 630 25.34 17.42 -7.01
C THR A 630 25.56 16.93 -5.57
N HIS A 631 26.65 17.29 -4.94
CA HIS A 631 26.94 17.04 -3.53
C HIS A 631 27.62 18.25 -2.89
N GLU A 632 27.59 18.38 -1.58
CA GLU A 632 28.37 19.36 -0.82
C GLU A 632 29.86 18.97 -0.85
N GLU A 633 30.78 19.95 -0.72
CA GLU A 633 32.22 19.71 -0.81
C GLU A 633 32.73 18.66 0.20
N ASP A 634 32.13 18.61 1.39
CA ASP A 634 32.51 17.71 2.49
C ASP A 634 31.57 16.52 2.66
N SER A 635 30.64 16.28 1.72
CA SER A 635 29.64 15.20 1.81
C SER A 635 29.78 14.21 0.67
N THR A 636 29.62 12.92 1.00
CA THR A 636 29.47 11.86 0.01
C THR A 636 28.01 11.62 -0.38
N SER A 637 27.09 12.29 0.30
CA SER A 637 25.66 12.21 0.05
C SER A 637 25.29 13.12 -1.13
N MET A 638 24.42 12.61 -2.01
CA MET A 638 24.00 13.32 -3.21
C MET A 638 22.68 14.05 -2.99
N PHE A 639 22.48 15.15 -3.74
CA PHE A 639 21.17 15.80 -3.82
C PHE A 639 20.88 16.34 -5.22
N ASN A 640 19.61 16.50 -5.55
CA ASN A 640 19.12 17.07 -6.79
C ASN A 640 18.12 18.20 -6.47
N MET A 641 18.54 19.43 -6.70
CA MET A 641 17.70 20.60 -6.40
C MET A 641 16.45 20.69 -7.26
N GLY A 642 16.50 20.19 -8.51
CA GLY A 642 15.33 20.12 -9.38
C GLY A 642 14.26 19.23 -8.77
N GLU A 643 14.64 18.01 -8.37
CA GLU A 643 13.72 17.10 -7.69
C GLU A 643 13.22 17.68 -6.36
N ALA A 644 14.10 18.31 -5.56
CA ALA A 644 13.69 18.91 -4.29
C ALA A 644 12.61 19.99 -4.48
N ARG A 645 12.74 20.82 -5.52
CA ARG A 645 11.76 21.85 -5.88
C ARG A 645 10.45 21.25 -6.38
N VAL A 646 10.52 20.25 -7.24
CA VAL A 646 9.34 19.52 -7.75
C VAL A 646 8.58 18.87 -6.59
N VAL A 647 9.27 18.16 -5.70
CA VAL A 647 8.68 17.54 -4.51
C VAL A 647 7.99 18.59 -3.63
N ALA A 648 8.68 19.68 -3.31
CA ALA A 648 8.13 20.73 -2.47
C ALA A 648 6.91 21.41 -3.11
N GLU A 649 6.91 21.57 -4.43
CA GLU A 649 5.78 22.15 -5.17
C GLU A 649 4.58 21.18 -5.20
N LEU A 650 4.79 19.89 -5.41
CA LEU A 650 3.74 18.88 -5.32
C LEU A 650 3.08 18.89 -3.94
N VAL A 651 3.88 18.92 -2.88
CA VAL A 651 3.37 18.99 -1.50
C VAL A 651 2.58 20.29 -1.28
N ARG A 652 3.06 21.44 -1.77
CA ARG A 652 2.35 22.73 -1.70
C ARG A 652 1.00 22.63 -2.41
N LYS A 653 0.96 22.10 -3.64
CA LYS A 653 -0.28 21.96 -4.42
C LYS A 653 -1.27 20.99 -3.77
N LEU A 654 -0.80 19.86 -3.21
CA LEU A 654 -1.64 18.95 -2.44
C LEU A 654 -2.23 19.63 -1.21
N ASN A 655 -1.43 20.41 -0.49
CA ASN A 655 -1.90 21.17 0.66
C ASN A 655 -2.95 22.22 0.25
N ASP A 656 -2.69 22.96 -0.82
CA ASP A 656 -3.65 23.97 -1.33
C ASP A 656 -4.97 23.32 -1.77
N PHE A 657 -4.88 22.11 -2.37
CA PHE A 657 -6.07 21.32 -2.70
C PHE A 657 -6.88 20.96 -1.44
N TYR A 658 -6.25 20.43 -0.39
CA TYR A 658 -6.97 20.08 0.84
C TYR A 658 -7.48 21.31 1.61
N LYS A 659 -6.84 22.46 1.47
CA LYS A 659 -7.36 23.72 2.01
C LYS A 659 -8.62 24.18 1.28
N ALA A 660 -8.63 24.02 -0.04
CA ALA A 660 -9.76 24.38 -0.88
C ALA A 660 -10.94 23.40 -0.73
N HIS A 661 -10.70 22.19 -0.22
CA HIS A 661 -11.69 21.12 -0.08
C HIS A 661 -11.72 20.56 1.35
N PRO A 662 -12.22 21.35 2.33
CA PRO A 662 -12.23 20.93 3.75
C PRO A 662 -13.14 19.72 4.01
N GLU A 663 -14.06 19.41 3.10
CA GLU A 663 -14.93 18.24 3.15
C GLU A 663 -14.20 16.93 2.83
N LYS A 664 -13.00 16.99 2.26
CA LYS A 664 -12.22 15.79 1.92
C LYS A 664 -11.29 15.40 3.07
N GLU A 665 -11.14 14.10 3.25
CA GLU A 665 -10.17 13.54 4.18
C GLU A 665 -8.76 14.04 3.83
N ARG A 666 -8.04 14.54 4.84
CA ARG A 666 -6.64 14.93 4.67
C ARG A 666 -5.75 13.73 4.78
N LEU A 667 -5.11 13.44 3.67
CA LEU A 667 -4.22 12.29 3.56
C LEU A 667 -2.84 12.62 4.13
N SER A 668 -2.26 11.63 4.79
CA SER A 668 -0.87 11.70 5.27
C SER A 668 0.11 11.63 4.10
N ILE A 669 1.17 12.45 4.15
CA ILE A 669 2.18 12.55 3.09
C ILE A 669 3.52 12.09 3.63
N GLY A 670 4.11 11.10 2.95
CA GLY A 670 5.48 10.67 3.15
C GLY A 670 6.35 11.11 1.97
N ILE A 671 7.48 11.71 2.28
CA ILE A 671 8.47 12.07 1.29
C ILE A 671 9.71 11.25 1.59
N ILE A 672 10.07 10.41 0.64
CA ILE A 672 11.17 9.45 0.78
C ILE A 672 12.28 9.83 -0.19
N SER A 673 13.51 9.84 0.31
CA SER A 673 14.69 10.01 -0.52
C SER A 673 15.68 8.86 -0.33
N THR A 674 16.43 8.57 -1.37
CA THR A 674 17.54 7.61 -1.32
C THR A 674 18.79 8.16 -0.62
N TYR A 675 18.87 9.49 -0.39
CA TYR A 675 20.03 10.17 0.20
C TYR A 675 19.62 11.16 1.31
N GLY A 676 20.42 11.23 2.37
CA GLY A 676 20.16 12.10 3.53
C GLY A 676 20.17 13.59 3.18
N ASP A 677 21.14 14.04 2.36
CA ASP A 677 21.24 15.44 1.94
C ASP A 677 20.05 15.88 1.10
N GLN A 678 19.51 14.99 0.27
CA GLN A 678 18.28 15.25 -0.47
C GLN A 678 17.10 15.49 0.47
N ALA A 679 16.96 14.66 1.49
CA ALA A 679 15.89 14.84 2.47
C ALA A 679 16.04 16.20 3.19
N ALA A 680 17.28 16.63 3.50
CA ALA A 680 17.57 17.94 4.08
C ALA A 680 17.20 19.09 3.11
N LYS A 681 17.57 18.97 1.82
CA LYS A 681 17.23 19.96 0.78
C LYS A 681 15.72 20.07 0.59
N ILE A 682 15.00 18.94 0.55
CA ILE A 682 13.52 18.93 0.47
C ILE A 682 12.92 19.63 1.70
N LYS A 683 13.41 19.36 2.92
CA LYS A 683 12.97 20.07 4.14
C LYS A 683 13.18 21.57 4.03
N SER A 684 14.32 22.02 3.47
CA SER A 684 14.62 23.42 3.23
C SER A 684 13.67 24.05 2.21
N GLU A 685 13.40 23.39 1.08
CA GLU A 685 12.49 23.84 0.05
C GLU A 685 11.04 23.93 0.56
N LEU A 686 10.59 22.96 1.35
CA LEU A 686 9.30 22.99 2.02
C LEU A 686 9.18 24.18 2.99
N LYS A 687 10.26 24.49 3.73
CA LYS A 687 10.32 25.66 4.62
C LYS A 687 10.28 26.96 3.82
N ALA A 688 11.04 27.06 2.73
CA ALA A 688 11.08 28.24 1.86
C ALA A 688 9.71 28.56 1.26
N ARG A 689 8.96 27.54 0.89
CA ARG A 689 7.58 27.68 0.37
C ARG A 689 6.52 27.89 1.46
N LYS A 690 6.93 28.12 2.70
CA LYS A 690 6.06 28.27 3.87
C LYS A 690 5.07 27.10 4.04
N VAL A 691 5.50 25.93 3.64
CA VAL A 691 4.76 24.68 3.81
C VAL A 691 4.76 24.24 5.28
N LYS A 692 5.56 24.89 6.15
CA LYS A 692 5.51 24.76 7.62
C LYS A 692 5.10 26.10 8.23
N HIS A 693 4.33 26.09 9.27
CA HIS A 693 3.64 27.13 10.02
C HIS A 693 2.24 27.42 9.51
N ASP A 694 1.29 27.59 10.39
CA ASP A 694 -0.11 28.02 10.34
C ASP A 694 -0.89 27.86 9.01
N ALA A 695 -0.14 27.73 7.92
CA ALA A 695 -0.62 27.47 6.58
C ALA A 695 -0.81 25.98 6.28
N PHE A 696 -0.18 25.09 7.06
CA PHE A 696 -0.36 23.64 6.96
C PHE A 696 -1.32 23.19 8.04
N LEU A 697 -2.38 22.61 7.61
CA LEU A 697 -3.32 21.95 8.47
C LEU A 697 -2.69 20.58 8.83
N GLU A 698 -2.21 20.39 10.05
CA GLU A 698 -1.62 19.14 10.55
C GLU A 698 -0.20 18.84 9.98
N PRO A 699 0.80 19.65 10.31
CA PRO A 699 2.19 19.44 9.85
C PRO A 699 2.78 18.09 10.29
N GLU A 700 2.23 17.47 11.34
CA GLU A 700 2.57 16.10 11.78
C GLU A 700 2.21 15.02 10.78
N LYS A 701 1.29 15.28 9.85
CA LYS A 701 0.95 14.35 8.75
C LYS A 701 1.97 14.33 7.62
N ILE A 702 2.99 15.20 7.64
CA ILE A 702 4.06 15.23 6.64
C ILE A 702 5.37 14.74 7.24
N THR A 703 5.88 13.68 6.67
CA THR A 703 7.15 13.08 7.08
C THR A 703 8.14 13.15 5.91
N VAL A 704 9.36 13.64 6.16
CA VAL A 704 10.47 13.64 5.20
C VAL A 704 11.61 12.85 5.79
N SER A 705 12.02 11.76 5.13
CA SER A 705 13.02 10.83 5.67
C SER A 705 13.76 10.10 4.55
N THR A 706 14.80 9.39 4.92
CA THR A 706 15.45 8.42 4.04
C THR A 706 14.60 7.14 3.93
N VAL A 707 14.92 6.29 2.95
CA VAL A 707 14.25 4.99 2.78
C VAL A 707 14.44 4.11 4.01
N ASP A 708 15.66 4.13 4.56
CA ASP A 708 16.04 3.28 5.70
C ASP A 708 15.27 3.67 6.97
N ASP A 709 15.11 4.98 7.24
CA ASP A 709 14.33 5.48 8.37
C ASP A 709 12.81 5.34 8.17
N PHE A 710 12.35 5.20 6.93
CA PHE A 710 10.92 5.09 6.61
C PHE A 710 10.40 3.65 6.68
N GLN A 711 11.29 2.68 6.92
CA GLN A 711 10.88 1.29 7.05
C GLN A 711 9.96 1.09 8.26
N GLY A 712 8.90 0.30 8.08
CA GLY A 712 7.85 0.12 9.09
C GLY A 712 6.76 1.20 9.10
N ASP A 713 6.98 2.34 8.44
CA ASP A 713 5.97 3.38 8.23
C ASP A 713 5.22 3.20 6.92
N GLU A 714 4.03 3.77 6.86
CA GLU A 714 3.20 3.86 5.64
C GLU A 714 2.44 5.19 5.65
N LYS A 715 2.20 5.77 4.48
CA LYS A 715 1.42 7.00 4.33
C LYS A 715 0.43 6.85 3.18
N ASP A 716 -0.60 7.68 3.20
CA ASP A 716 -1.60 7.66 2.12
C ASP A 716 -0.98 8.09 0.79
N ILE A 717 -0.13 9.10 0.83
CA ILE A 717 0.61 9.64 -0.32
C ILE A 717 2.10 9.46 -0.08
N ILE A 718 2.80 8.85 -1.02
CA ILE A 718 4.27 8.82 -1.03
C ILE A 718 4.79 9.57 -2.24
N ILE A 719 5.77 10.44 -2.00
CA ILE A 719 6.57 11.10 -3.03
C ILE A 719 8.01 10.62 -2.86
N LEU A 720 8.50 9.86 -3.84
CA LEU A 720 9.84 9.28 -3.85
C LEU A 720 10.77 10.10 -4.74
N SER A 721 11.84 10.65 -4.17
CA SER A 721 12.90 11.35 -4.91
C SER A 721 14.08 10.41 -5.15
N MET A 722 14.40 10.18 -6.42
CA MET A 722 15.42 9.22 -6.87
C MET A 722 16.82 9.82 -6.89
N VAL A 723 16.92 11.14 -7.01
CA VAL A 723 18.14 11.96 -6.93
C VAL A 723 19.09 11.80 -8.13
N ARG A 724 19.37 10.57 -8.53
CA ARG A 724 20.45 10.24 -9.45
C ARG A 724 20.21 10.70 -10.89
N ASN A 725 21.02 11.65 -11.32
CA ASN A 725 21.16 12.12 -12.70
C ASN A 725 22.51 12.82 -12.87
N PRO A 726 23.64 12.08 -12.91
CA PRO A 726 24.97 12.67 -12.98
C PRO A 726 25.24 13.31 -14.36
N GLU A 727 26.05 14.36 -14.37
CA GLU A 727 26.45 15.06 -15.59
C GLU A 727 27.15 14.15 -16.60
N LYS A 728 27.91 13.15 -16.10
CA LYS A 728 28.62 12.13 -16.89
C LYS A 728 28.18 10.72 -16.52
N PRO A 729 27.03 10.26 -17.03
CA PRO A 729 26.43 8.98 -16.65
C PRO A 729 27.35 7.76 -16.84
N GLU A 730 28.20 7.78 -17.87
CA GLU A 730 29.10 6.67 -18.21
C GLU A 730 30.22 6.46 -17.19
N LYS A 731 30.60 7.51 -16.43
CA LYS A 731 31.67 7.47 -15.42
C LYS A 731 31.13 7.39 -13.99
N SER A 732 29.81 7.47 -13.83
CA SER A 732 29.18 7.57 -12.53
C SER A 732 28.89 6.17 -11.97
N ASN A 733 29.14 5.98 -10.67
CA ASN A 733 28.61 4.84 -9.93
C ASN A 733 27.10 5.08 -9.71
N PRO A 734 26.21 4.18 -10.09
CA PRO A 734 24.77 4.31 -9.91
C PRO A 734 24.33 4.44 -8.44
N GLY A 735 25.15 3.97 -7.49
CA GLY A 735 24.87 4.08 -6.07
C GLY A 735 23.62 3.30 -5.63
N PHE A 736 22.84 3.93 -4.77
CA PHE A 736 21.67 3.29 -4.12
C PHE A 736 20.54 2.89 -5.08
N ILE A 737 20.50 3.39 -6.33
CA ILE A 737 19.49 2.94 -7.28
C ILE A 737 19.64 1.46 -7.67
N LEU A 738 20.82 0.86 -7.46
CA LEU A 738 21.02 -0.57 -7.68
C LEU A 738 20.54 -1.43 -6.51
N ALA A 739 20.28 -0.85 -5.36
CA ALA A 739 19.76 -1.56 -4.21
C ALA A 739 18.23 -1.72 -4.34
N TYR A 740 17.80 -2.76 -5.07
CA TYR A 740 16.38 -2.98 -5.35
C TYR A 740 15.53 -3.11 -4.08
N GLN A 741 16.09 -3.60 -3.01
CA GLN A 741 15.41 -3.71 -1.72
C GLN A 741 14.96 -2.34 -1.20
N ARG A 742 15.81 -1.31 -1.34
CA ARG A 742 15.44 0.07 -0.97
C ARG A 742 14.30 0.59 -1.82
N ILE A 743 14.37 0.35 -3.12
CA ILE A 743 13.32 0.82 -4.04
C ILE A 743 12.00 0.09 -3.77
N ASN A 744 12.05 -1.23 -3.56
CA ASN A 744 10.88 -2.01 -3.19
C ASN A 744 10.23 -1.47 -1.89
N VAL A 745 11.05 -1.20 -0.86
CA VAL A 745 10.55 -0.59 0.38
C VAL A 745 9.92 0.76 0.09
N ALA A 746 10.58 1.66 -0.62
CA ALA A 746 10.07 3.00 -0.88
C ALA A 746 8.73 2.99 -1.64
N LEU A 747 8.62 2.18 -2.69
CA LEU A 747 7.40 2.07 -3.51
C LEU A 747 6.24 1.46 -2.71
N SER A 748 6.51 0.47 -1.87
CA SER A 748 5.49 -0.24 -1.09
C SER A 748 4.98 0.53 0.15
N ARG A 749 5.48 1.76 0.43
CA ARG A 749 5.01 2.60 1.56
C ARG A 749 3.74 3.38 1.25
N ALA A 750 3.38 3.53 -0.03
CA ALA A 750 2.19 4.25 -0.46
C ALA A 750 0.93 3.41 -0.26
N ARG A 751 -0.15 4.06 0.20
CA ARG A 751 -1.46 3.42 0.34
C ARG A 751 -2.43 3.82 -0.77
N ARG A 752 -2.45 5.10 -1.16
CA ARG A 752 -3.45 5.68 -2.05
C ARG A 752 -2.86 6.39 -3.27
N LEU A 753 -1.69 6.99 -3.15
CA LEU A 753 -1.03 7.70 -4.25
C LEU A 753 0.48 7.57 -4.14
N LEU A 754 1.11 7.17 -5.24
CA LEU A 754 2.56 7.09 -5.39
C LEU A 754 3.02 8.04 -6.49
N ILE A 755 3.98 8.91 -6.17
CA ILE A 755 4.62 9.81 -7.12
C ILE A 755 6.12 9.56 -7.06
N VAL A 756 6.71 9.15 -8.16
CA VAL A 756 8.16 8.95 -8.30
C VAL A 756 8.73 10.15 -9.07
N VAL A 757 9.72 10.81 -8.50
CA VAL A 757 10.42 11.96 -9.13
C VAL A 757 11.85 11.55 -9.42
N GLY A 758 12.29 11.68 -10.66
CA GLY A 758 13.63 11.28 -11.06
C GLY A 758 13.91 11.50 -12.54
N ASN A 759 15.11 11.23 -12.99
CA ASN A 759 15.43 11.30 -14.41
C ASN A 759 15.15 9.97 -15.12
N ARG A 760 14.13 9.97 -15.97
CA ARG A 760 13.68 8.79 -16.70
C ARG A 760 14.82 8.13 -17.48
N LYS A 761 15.47 8.89 -18.32
CA LYS A 761 16.54 8.39 -19.20
C LYS A 761 17.70 7.76 -18.43
N TYR A 762 18.08 8.36 -17.31
CA TYR A 762 19.17 7.83 -16.49
C TYR A 762 18.75 6.52 -15.82
N LEU A 763 17.56 6.48 -15.23
CA LEU A 763 17.02 5.31 -14.54
C LEU A 763 16.85 4.11 -15.49
N GLU A 764 16.24 4.31 -16.65
CA GLU A 764 16.07 3.26 -17.67
C GLU A 764 17.40 2.70 -18.17
N ASN A 765 18.43 3.53 -18.30
CA ASN A 765 19.73 3.10 -18.84
C ASN A 765 20.67 2.50 -17.78
N LYS A 766 20.65 3.00 -16.55
CA LYS A 766 21.60 2.62 -15.49
C LYS A 766 20.99 1.76 -14.38
N GLY A 767 19.68 1.74 -14.27
CA GLY A 767 18.96 0.93 -13.28
C GLY A 767 18.85 -0.54 -13.64
N VAL A 768 19.92 -1.12 -14.19
CA VAL A 768 19.98 -2.56 -14.51
C VAL A 768 20.38 -3.31 -13.25
N ILE A 769 19.47 -4.10 -12.70
CA ILE A 769 19.68 -4.88 -11.49
C ILE A 769 19.68 -6.36 -11.87
N ASP A 770 20.70 -7.08 -11.42
CA ASP A 770 20.69 -8.53 -11.48
C ASP A 770 19.76 -9.04 -10.37
N LEU A 771 18.61 -9.57 -10.76
CA LEU A 771 17.66 -10.23 -9.85
C LEU A 771 17.61 -11.74 -10.14
N PRO A 772 18.71 -12.48 -10.00
CA PRO A 772 18.74 -13.92 -10.31
C PRO A 772 17.75 -14.70 -9.46
N ASP A 773 17.53 -14.26 -8.24
CA ASP A 773 16.67 -14.94 -7.26
C ASP A 773 15.19 -14.61 -7.46
N VAL A 774 14.86 -13.46 -8.08
CA VAL A 774 13.47 -13.04 -8.30
C VAL A 774 12.85 -13.77 -9.49
N TYR A 775 13.66 -14.09 -10.51
CA TYR A 775 13.16 -14.71 -11.75
C TYR A 775 13.63 -16.15 -11.98
N GLY A 776 14.23 -16.80 -10.95
CA GLY A 776 14.69 -18.18 -11.04
C GLY A 776 15.79 -18.42 -12.09
N ARG A 777 16.46 -17.37 -12.57
CA ARG A 777 17.40 -17.38 -13.66
C ARG A 777 18.79 -17.76 -13.17
N LYS A 778 19.23 -18.98 -13.46
CA LYS A 778 20.58 -19.47 -13.16
C LYS A 778 21.59 -19.25 -14.29
N ASP A 779 21.17 -18.70 -15.42
CA ASP A 779 22.01 -18.61 -16.63
C ASP A 779 22.62 -17.23 -16.78
N LYS A 780 23.96 -17.18 -16.88
CA LYS A 780 24.73 -15.92 -17.04
C LYS A 780 24.51 -15.21 -18.38
N ASP A 781 23.90 -15.88 -19.35
CA ASP A 781 23.68 -15.38 -20.71
C ASP A 781 22.28 -14.75 -20.91
N GLN A 782 21.46 -14.67 -19.88
CA GLN A 782 20.15 -14.05 -19.99
C GLN A 782 20.21 -12.52 -19.85
N PRO A 783 19.36 -11.77 -20.60
CA PRO A 783 19.36 -10.32 -20.52
C PRO A 783 19.07 -9.84 -19.10
N ARG A 784 19.87 -8.85 -18.67
CA ARG A 784 19.70 -8.22 -17.36
C ARG A 784 18.32 -7.57 -17.25
N PHE A 785 17.66 -7.75 -16.12
CA PHE A 785 16.35 -7.17 -15.86
C PHE A 785 16.45 -5.66 -15.64
N ARG A 786 15.74 -4.89 -16.45
CA ARG A 786 15.71 -3.43 -16.36
C ARG A 786 14.57 -2.99 -15.46
N VAL A 787 14.78 -3.09 -14.17
CA VAL A 787 13.75 -2.81 -13.13
C VAL A 787 13.07 -1.46 -13.33
N TYR A 788 13.83 -0.42 -13.61
CA TYR A 788 13.25 0.93 -13.74
C TYR A 788 12.48 1.13 -15.04
N GLU A 789 12.91 0.48 -16.13
CA GLU A 789 12.16 0.45 -17.37
C GLU A 789 10.78 -0.18 -17.16
N GLU A 790 10.73 -1.31 -16.44
CA GLU A 790 9.48 -1.99 -16.10
C GLU A 790 8.61 -1.17 -15.12
N ILE A 791 9.21 -0.58 -14.09
CA ILE A 791 8.50 0.29 -13.16
C ILE A 791 7.87 1.48 -13.90
N ILE A 792 8.65 2.17 -14.75
CA ILE A 792 8.17 3.34 -15.49
C ILE A 792 7.09 2.93 -16.50
N HIS A 793 7.29 1.81 -17.19
CA HIS A 793 6.29 1.26 -18.11
C HIS A 793 4.97 0.92 -17.37
N THR A 794 5.07 0.32 -16.18
CA THR A 794 3.88 0.04 -15.35
C THR A 794 3.19 1.33 -14.92
N ILE A 795 3.96 2.37 -14.59
CA ILE A 795 3.38 3.69 -14.27
C ILE A 795 2.71 4.30 -15.51
N GLU A 796 3.27 4.14 -16.70
CA GLU A 796 2.62 4.58 -17.95
C GLU A 796 1.32 3.83 -18.24
N GLN A 797 1.27 2.55 -17.91
CA GLN A 797 0.09 1.71 -18.13
C GLN A 797 -1.06 2.04 -17.16
N TYR A 798 -0.76 2.25 -15.88
CA TYR A 798 -1.74 2.40 -14.80
C TYR A 798 -1.84 3.83 -14.23
N GLY A 799 -1.11 4.78 -14.80
CA GLY A 799 -1.04 6.15 -14.33
C GLY A 799 -0.49 7.08 -15.40
N LYS A 800 0.37 8.03 -15.01
CA LYS A 800 0.89 9.04 -15.94
C LYS A 800 2.36 9.36 -15.70
N VAL A 801 3.08 9.62 -16.80
CA VAL A 801 4.37 10.29 -16.80
C VAL A 801 4.15 11.76 -17.14
N ILE A 802 4.70 12.67 -16.32
CA ILE A 802 4.63 14.11 -16.48
C ILE A 802 6.04 14.71 -16.42
N GLU A 803 6.22 15.89 -16.99
CA GLU A 803 7.48 16.61 -16.95
C GLU A 803 7.58 17.51 -15.71
N ASP A 804 8.78 17.82 -15.23
CA ASP A 804 9.01 18.73 -14.12
C ASP A 804 8.45 20.14 -14.38
N VAL A 805 8.48 20.61 -15.63
CA VAL A 805 7.88 21.88 -16.07
C VAL A 805 6.35 21.93 -15.95
N ASP A 806 5.68 20.78 -15.98
CA ASP A 806 4.23 20.73 -15.74
C ASP A 806 3.89 20.97 -14.25
N VAL A 807 4.81 20.63 -13.36
CA VAL A 807 4.66 20.78 -11.91
C VAL A 807 5.06 22.18 -11.45
N LEU A 808 6.22 22.64 -11.92
CA LEU A 808 6.79 23.92 -11.52
C LEU A 808 6.04 25.10 -12.16
N PRO A 809 5.95 26.27 -11.50
CA PRO A 809 5.33 27.44 -12.08
C PRO A 809 6.12 27.96 -13.30
N GLU A 810 5.42 28.49 -14.33
CA GLU A 810 6.01 28.97 -15.59
C GLU A 810 7.06 30.10 -15.44
N LYS A 811 7.02 30.81 -14.31
CA LYS A 811 8.05 31.81 -13.93
C LYS A 811 8.44 31.54 -12.47
N GLU A 812 9.52 30.82 -12.25
CA GLU A 812 10.36 31.15 -11.09
C GLU A 812 10.99 32.48 -11.40
N GLU A 813 10.46 33.61 -10.87
CA GLU A 813 11.26 34.77 -10.65
C GLU A 813 12.47 34.31 -9.87
N ARG A 814 13.64 34.39 -10.49
CA ARG A 814 14.94 34.14 -9.85
C ARG A 814 14.94 34.98 -8.59
N ILE A 815 14.72 34.40 -7.46
CA ILE A 815 15.13 34.93 -6.18
C ILE A 815 16.66 34.84 -6.22
N ASN A 816 17.26 35.88 -6.85
CA ASN A 816 18.66 36.18 -6.73
C ASN A 816 18.87 36.66 -5.29
N GLY A 817 19.70 35.93 -4.54
CA GLY A 817 20.13 36.30 -3.24
C GLY A 817 20.83 35.12 -2.60
#